data_f5bfbd1235883814c8946dfba045ab0e
#
_entry.id   f5bfbd1235883814c8946dfba045ab0e
#
_cell.length_a   1.000
_cell.length_b   1.000
_cell.length_c   1.000
_cell.angle_alpha   90.00
_cell.angle_beta   90.00
_cell.angle_gamma   90.00
#
_symmetry.space_group_name_H-M   'P 1'
#
loop_
_entity.id
_entity.type
_entity.pdbx_description
1 polymer ?
#
loop_
_entity_poly.entity_id
_entity_poly.type
_entity_poly.pdbx_seq_one_letter_code
_entity_poly.pdbx_strand_id
1 'polypeptide(L)'
;MATVEDDENPLIKALPPATDYLTYLTLLEYQLTPARLPILHKLLQDETLTTNIGWDLVQLLLPMLPQSQECLQDIARLGNPREVILRVSEALLQLQPEEESESEQDVGTPGSTARIESKMDKVTVDGQSRTKDATGGLPKHILQFNSLVSMLAVLHSRIQTKSPSRFLATSLQAALEAYTLMPTNETTIALLELFRDVSPSKRPAPPPRAPSDSSVLRVAEASAPDPEAEVQSPSPNTHNEKMLVKKYLQFGLVELLKSYLLSFSSPSDPGMSWTIRLQEKLHPETCLPGRPSQIDVYADNKQLRERDMIMAKIVALSRDFGIDEGQLLGIVYQAPEDVPPPLDFEDPPRQVDEIPLERHGSLLLLAARSATAELFSTGQVVPLPIFPDLARLFQNFVGGYNTPDEVAFGQPQVLLDSLLTLTVLSMQHAIGQPSTTKEFREFVLALTACTTRQNYGTVRRIPGDIVHSHPSHLVRFKIIRCILEEHHFLAVKDDAIGWLKQEILKGASQPEPNIFLNPHYFSVIFPLLFNSSSLLLNVSSDLVASWIKFSQTLTPAIHAAVNLYYVLVSSPQLRAQLQLEKSYIYFRDQFLDPLRSLIRAFESDLPKNGGDGRIQNSVGEEVCQLGMARTVAVVSHALSKLEDVVSEVFVGADAEFQEPSTEDIARVDRIRKETEP
;
A
#
# COMPACT_ATOMS: atom_id res chain seq x y z
N MET A 1 59.75 0.13 6.67
CA MET A 1 60.60 0.97 5.77
C MET A 1 59.62 2.02 5.25
N ALA A 2 59.58 3.23 5.87
CA ALA A 2 58.87 4.38 5.33
C ALA A 2 59.66 4.82 4.11
N THR A 3 59.04 4.96 2.98
CA THR A 3 59.65 5.37 1.73
C THR A 3 59.88 6.88 1.78
N VAL A 4 61.00 7.36 1.21
CA VAL A 4 61.44 8.76 1.16
C VAL A 4 60.40 9.71 0.54
N GLU A 5 59.37 9.20 -0.12
CA GLU A 5 58.23 9.93 -0.68
C GLU A 5 57.22 10.45 0.36
N ASP A 6 57.13 9.85 1.56
CA ASP A 6 56.21 10.28 2.63
C ASP A 6 56.66 11.60 3.28
N ASP A 7 57.94 11.87 3.39
CA ASP A 7 58.51 13.10 4.01
C ASP A 7 58.34 14.39 3.17
N GLU A 8 58.01 14.27 1.89
CA GLU A 8 57.79 15.44 1.01
C GLU A 8 56.28 15.82 0.89
N ASN A 9 55.39 15.02 1.47
CA ASN A 9 53.94 15.27 1.34
C ASN A 9 53.51 16.54 2.10
N PRO A 10 52.83 17.50 1.44
CA PRO A 10 52.38 18.73 2.11
C PRO A 10 51.48 18.51 3.33
N LEU A 11 50.71 17.40 3.37
CA LEU A 11 49.86 17.08 4.50
C LEU A 11 50.66 16.72 5.77
N ILE A 12 51.85 16.13 5.60
CA ILE A 12 52.71 15.76 6.74
C ILE A 12 53.53 16.97 7.18
N LYS A 13 54.04 17.77 6.26
CA LYS A 13 54.85 18.96 6.55
C LYS A 13 54.13 20.06 7.31
N ALA A 14 52.79 20.16 7.11
CA ALA A 14 51.96 21.19 7.70
C ALA A 14 51.25 20.73 9.00
N LEU A 15 51.59 19.56 9.56
CA LEU A 15 50.95 19.05 10.78
C LEU A 15 51.14 20.00 11.98
N PRO A 16 50.14 20.19 12.84
CA PRO A 16 50.28 20.79 14.15
C PRO A 16 51.36 20.05 15.00
N PRO A 17 52.21 20.73 15.79
CA PRO A 17 52.18 22.15 16.16
C PRO A 17 52.87 23.09 15.18
N ALA A 18 53.34 22.65 14.01
CA ALA A 18 53.97 23.53 13.02
C ALA A 18 52.98 24.57 12.48
N THR A 19 51.70 24.21 12.35
CA THR A 19 50.61 25.11 12.02
C THR A 19 49.44 24.94 13.03
N ASP A 20 48.57 25.93 13.11
CA ASP A 20 47.32 25.77 13.86
C ASP A 20 46.33 24.86 13.08
N TYR A 21 45.31 24.34 13.79
CA TYR A 21 44.28 23.44 13.21
C TYR A 21 43.47 24.10 12.10
N LEU A 22 43.18 25.41 12.17
CA LEU A 22 42.42 26.14 11.14
C LEU A 22 43.25 26.28 9.86
N THR A 23 44.55 26.64 9.99
CA THR A 23 45.46 26.71 8.86
C THR A 23 45.65 25.33 8.21
N TYR A 24 45.67 24.26 9.02
CA TYR A 24 45.76 22.91 8.52
C TYR A 24 44.49 22.48 7.77
N LEU A 25 43.31 22.80 8.26
CA LEU A 25 42.04 22.57 7.57
C LEU A 25 42.00 23.28 6.21
N THR A 26 42.39 24.56 6.17
CA THR A 26 42.47 25.32 4.90
C THR A 26 43.43 24.66 3.90
N LEU A 27 44.54 24.13 4.38
CA LEU A 27 45.45 23.36 3.52
C LEU A 27 44.80 22.07 3.02
N LEU A 28 44.06 21.34 3.85
CA LEU A 28 43.33 20.15 3.45
C LEU A 28 42.30 20.45 2.37
N GLU A 29 41.54 21.55 2.50
CA GLU A 29 40.56 21.97 1.48
C GLU A 29 41.19 22.12 0.08
N TYR A 30 42.41 22.69 -0.01
CA TYR A 30 43.10 22.90 -1.28
C TYR A 30 43.91 21.71 -1.78
N GLN A 31 44.38 20.84 -0.88
CA GLN A 31 45.36 19.81 -1.20
C GLN A 31 44.78 18.38 -1.17
N LEU A 32 43.56 18.21 -0.65
CA LEU A 32 42.96 16.88 -0.53
C LEU A 32 42.51 16.38 -1.91
N THR A 33 43.02 15.21 -2.26
CA THR A 33 42.70 14.51 -3.50
C THR A 33 42.49 13.03 -3.18
N PRO A 34 41.75 12.26 -4.00
CA PRO A 34 41.55 10.83 -3.76
C PRO A 34 42.88 10.05 -3.59
N ALA A 35 43.92 10.44 -4.29
CA ALA A 35 45.26 9.81 -4.18
C ALA A 35 45.92 10.04 -2.81
N ARG A 36 45.53 11.07 -2.07
CA ARG A 36 46.08 11.41 -0.74
C ARG A 36 45.25 10.87 0.44
N LEU A 37 44.07 10.30 0.19
CA LEU A 37 43.20 9.72 1.23
C LEU A 37 43.90 8.66 2.06
N PRO A 38 44.73 7.74 1.53
CA PRO A 38 45.46 6.78 2.34
C PRO A 38 46.44 7.40 3.34
N ILE A 39 47.00 8.59 3.00
CA ILE A 39 47.88 9.32 3.91
C ILE A 39 47.03 10.00 4.99
N LEU A 40 45.91 10.63 4.61
CA LEU A 40 44.98 11.22 5.56
C LEU A 40 44.44 10.16 6.56
N HIS A 41 44.10 8.97 6.10
CA HIS A 41 43.68 7.84 6.96
C HIS A 41 44.74 7.52 8.03
N LYS A 42 46.03 7.48 7.65
CA LYS A 42 47.11 7.27 8.63
C LYS A 42 47.23 8.42 9.63
N LEU A 43 47.08 9.67 9.18
CA LEU A 43 47.13 10.84 10.05
C LEU A 43 45.94 10.91 11.02
N LEU A 44 44.79 10.51 10.59
CA LEU A 44 43.56 10.47 11.42
C LEU A 44 43.64 9.40 12.53
N GLN A 45 44.65 8.52 12.56
CA GLN A 45 44.87 7.64 13.70
C GLN A 45 45.40 8.39 14.95
N ASP A 46 45.86 9.65 14.78
CA ASP A 46 46.15 10.54 15.90
C ASP A 46 44.85 11.10 16.48
N GLU A 47 44.50 10.65 17.67
CA GLU A 47 43.27 11.04 18.40
C GLU A 47 43.23 12.56 18.60
N THR A 48 44.36 13.20 18.96
CA THR A 48 44.42 14.64 19.20
C THR A 48 44.12 15.44 17.94
N LEU A 49 44.67 15.02 16.83
CA LEU A 49 44.42 15.67 15.54
C LEU A 49 42.97 15.48 15.14
N THR A 50 42.48 14.25 15.18
CA THR A 50 41.13 13.90 14.74
C THR A 50 40.04 14.53 15.59
N THR A 51 40.27 14.68 16.90
CA THR A 51 39.35 15.40 17.78
C THR A 51 39.18 16.87 17.38
N ASN A 52 40.27 17.54 16.93
CA ASN A 52 40.24 18.97 16.63
C ASN A 52 39.77 19.29 15.21
N ILE A 53 39.96 18.40 14.25
CA ILE A 53 39.64 18.70 12.81
C ILE A 53 38.53 17.81 12.24
N GLY A 54 38.18 16.73 12.94
CA GLY A 54 37.34 15.67 12.36
C GLY A 54 35.95 16.13 11.93
N TRP A 55 35.32 17.04 12.69
CA TRP A 55 33.98 17.51 12.37
C TRP A 55 33.92 18.31 11.06
N ASP A 56 34.90 19.13 10.74
CA ASP A 56 35.00 19.89 9.47
C ASP A 56 35.27 18.99 8.28
N LEU A 57 36.05 17.91 8.49
CA LEU A 57 36.44 16.99 7.42
C LEU A 57 35.25 16.18 6.87
N VAL A 58 34.16 16.01 7.62
CA VAL A 58 33.00 15.26 7.15
C VAL A 58 32.49 15.78 5.81
N GLN A 59 32.31 17.10 5.68
CA GLN A 59 31.82 17.69 4.44
C GLN A 59 32.81 17.59 3.27
N LEU A 60 34.12 17.67 3.54
CA LEU A 60 35.17 17.55 2.52
C LEU A 60 35.29 16.12 2.00
N LEU A 61 35.02 15.12 2.83
CA LEU A 61 35.18 13.71 2.50
C LEU A 61 33.95 13.08 1.84
N LEU A 62 32.74 13.57 2.13
CA LEU A 62 31.50 13.04 1.56
C LEU A 62 31.48 13.01 0.02
N PRO A 63 31.92 14.04 -0.72
CA PRO A 63 31.98 14.00 -2.18
C PRO A 63 32.95 12.96 -2.74
N MET A 64 33.90 12.47 -1.94
CA MET A 64 34.95 11.53 -2.34
C MET A 64 34.61 10.06 -2.05
N LEU A 65 33.39 9.77 -1.60
CA LEU A 65 32.93 8.39 -1.46
C LEU A 65 32.90 7.68 -2.83
N PRO A 66 33.26 6.39 -2.90
CA PRO A 66 33.54 5.47 -1.78
C PRO A 66 34.98 5.51 -1.23
N GLN A 67 35.94 6.22 -1.88
CA GLN A 67 37.37 6.16 -1.52
C GLN A 67 37.65 6.73 -0.11
N SER A 68 36.84 7.69 0.36
CA SER A 68 37.02 8.36 1.66
C SER A 68 36.38 7.60 2.84
N GLN A 69 35.80 6.42 2.61
CA GLN A 69 35.03 5.70 3.62
C GLN A 69 35.83 5.40 4.88
N GLU A 70 37.09 4.97 4.75
CA GLU A 70 37.97 4.69 5.89
C GLU A 70 38.24 5.95 6.74
N CYS A 71 38.48 7.10 6.09
CA CYS A 71 38.65 8.37 6.78
C CYS A 71 37.41 8.80 7.57
N LEU A 72 36.21 8.64 7.00
CA LEU A 72 34.95 8.93 7.70
C LEU A 72 34.74 7.99 8.90
N GLN A 73 35.16 6.74 8.78
CA GLN A 73 35.13 5.79 9.87
C GLN A 73 36.09 6.17 11.00
N ASP A 74 37.29 6.64 10.68
CA ASP A 74 38.23 7.13 11.68
C ASP A 74 37.71 8.34 12.43
N ILE A 75 37.07 9.28 11.72
CA ILE A 75 36.41 10.45 12.33
C ILE A 75 35.30 9.98 13.30
N ALA A 76 34.50 9.01 12.91
CA ALA A 76 33.47 8.47 13.80
C ALA A 76 34.05 7.80 15.05
N ARG A 77 35.22 7.15 14.93
CA ARG A 77 35.86 6.41 16.02
C ARG A 77 36.73 7.28 16.92
N LEU A 78 37.36 8.34 16.40
CA LEU A 78 38.40 9.11 17.09
C LEU A 78 38.04 10.58 17.30
N GLY A 79 37.16 11.17 16.48
CA GLY A 79 36.70 12.56 16.58
C GLY A 79 35.87 12.85 17.84
N ASN A 80 35.64 14.15 18.14
CA ASN A 80 34.73 14.56 19.21
C ASN A 80 33.29 14.11 18.90
N PRO A 81 32.67 13.18 19.65
CA PRO A 81 31.38 12.63 19.29
C PRO A 81 30.26 13.66 19.29
N ARG A 82 30.31 14.70 20.12
CA ARG A 82 29.28 15.73 20.22
C ARG A 82 29.24 16.61 18.99
N GLU A 83 30.38 17.11 18.58
CA GLU A 83 30.51 17.98 17.42
C GLU A 83 30.24 17.21 16.12
N VAL A 84 30.80 15.99 16.00
CA VAL A 84 30.64 15.18 14.81
C VAL A 84 29.19 14.72 14.63
N ILE A 85 28.42 14.40 15.72
CA ILE A 85 26.97 14.10 15.62
C ILE A 85 26.22 15.28 14.98
N LEU A 86 26.48 16.50 15.45
CA LEU A 86 25.80 17.68 14.90
C LEU A 86 26.14 17.90 13.42
N ARG A 87 27.42 17.74 13.05
CA ARG A 87 27.86 17.89 11.67
C ARG A 87 27.30 16.81 10.73
N VAL A 88 27.26 15.57 11.18
CA VAL A 88 26.67 14.45 10.44
C VAL A 88 25.16 14.67 10.27
N SER A 89 24.48 15.15 11.30
CA SER A 89 23.05 15.49 11.24
C SER A 89 22.79 16.63 10.24
N GLU A 90 23.61 17.67 10.25
CA GLU A 90 23.52 18.76 9.26
C GLU A 90 23.78 18.24 7.82
N ALA A 91 24.79 17.39 7.65
CA ALA A 91 25.10 16.80 6.36
C ALA A 91 23.95 15.91 5.82
N LEU A 92 23.25 15.19 6.69
CA LEU A 92 22.05 14.41 6.31
C LEU A 92 20.92 15.32 5.81
N LEU A 93 20.65 16.44 6.49
CA LEU A 93 19.63 17.41 6.05
C LEU A 93 19.96 18.09 4.71
N GLN A 94 21.23 18.15 4.35
CA GLN A 94 21.69 18.74 3.09
C GLN A 94 21.73 17.74 1.93
N LEU A 95 21.54 16.44 2.19
CA LEU A 95 21.52 15.42 1.14
C LEU A 95 20.30 15.63 0.23
N GLN A 96 20.58 15.70 -1.07
CA GLN A 96 19.56 15.72 -2.10
C GLN A 96 19.72 14.49 -3.01
N PRO A 97 18.62 13.86 -3.44
CA PRO A 97 18.67 12.86 -4.51
C PRO A 97 19.33 13.48 -5.74
N GLU A 98 20.25 12.78 -6.39
CA GLU A 98 20.73 13.19 -7.70
C GLU A 98 19.54 13.12 -8.66
N GLU A 99 19.11 14.26 -9.21
CA GLU A 99 18.18 14.28 -10.33
C GLU A 99 18.87 13.52 -11.48
N GLU A 100 18.26 12.46 -11.97
CA GLU A 100 18.70 11.85 -13.24
C GLU A 100 18.61 12.97 -14.29
N SER A 101 19.74 13.56 -14.63
CA SER A 101 19.82 14.49 -15.75
C SER A 101 19.36 13.71 -16.98
N GLU A 102 18.12 13.97 -17.40
CA GLU A 102 17.69 13.64 -18.75
C GLU A 102 18.75 14.25 -19.67
N SER A 103 19.59 13.39 -20.23
CA SER A 103 20.56 13.80 -21.22
C SER A 103 19.78 14.55 -22.30
N GLU A 104 19.99 15.87 -22.38
CA GLU A 104 19.56 16.71 -23.49
C GLU A 104 19.95 16.04 -24.80
N GLN A 105 19.02 15.29 -25.37
CA GLN A 105 19.13 14.88 -26.76
C GLN A 105 18.83 16.12 -27.58
N ASP A 106 19.92 16.63 -28.12
CA ASP A 106 20.10 17.61 -29.18
C ASP A 106 18.82 17.79 -30.03
N VAL A 107 18.23 18.98 -29.94
CA VAL A 107 17.08 19.37 -30.76
C VAL A 107 17.59 19.62 -32.17
N GLY A 108 17.71 18.55 -32.94
CA GLY A 108 17.91 18.57 -34.37
C GLY A 108 16.57 18.85 -35.08
N THR A 109 16.54 19.96 -35.79
CA THR A 109 15.63 20.53 -36.79
C THR A 109 14.54 19.61 -37.36
N PRO A 110 13.33 20.09 -37.61
CA PRO A 110 12.19 19.29 -38.11
C PRO A 110 12.25 19.11 -39.63
N GLY A 111 12.27 17.86 -40.07
CA GLY A 111 12.12 17.54 -41.49
C GLY A 111 12.23 16.05 -41.78
N SER A 112 11.07 15.43 -41.88
CA SER A 112 10.63 14.39 -42.82
C SER A 112 9.89 13.25 -42.15
N THR A 113 8.63 13.17 -42.54
CA THR A 113 7.73 12.03 -42.49
C THR A 113 8.36 10.77 -43.05
N ALA A 114 8.49 9.68 -42.25
CA ALA A 114 8.44 8.30 -42.75
C ALA A 114 8.38 7.27 -41.60
N ARG A 115 7.33 6.44 -41.66
CA ARG A 115 7.28 5.04 -41.27
C ARG A 115 7.42 4.65 -39.82
N ILE A 116 6.25 4.58 -39.15
CA ILE A 116 6.01 3.66 -38.05
C ILE A 116 5.52 2.34 -38.64
N GLU A 117 6.42 1.40 -38.86
CA GLU A 117 6.09 -0.01 -39.09
C GLU A 117 6.28 -0.82 -37.80
N SER A 118 5.15 -1.36 -37.38
CA SER A 118 4.93 -2.57 -36.56
C SER A 118 6.11 -3.22 -35.83
N LYS A 119 6.06 -3.16 -34.52
CA LYS A 119 6.53 -4.24 -33.63
C LYS A 119 5.50 -4.50 -32.53
N MET A 120 4.45 -5.17 -32.92
CA MET A 120 3.60 -5.91 -32.01
C MET A 120 4.03 -7.36 -32.11
N ASP A 121 4.85 -7.81 -31.17
CA ASP A 121 4.85 -9.20 -30.67
C ASP A 121 5.80 -9.30 -29.47
N LYS A 122 5.29 -9.95 -28.44
CA LYS A 122 5.93 -10.29 -27.15
C LYS A 122 5.75 -9.25 -26.03
N VAL A 123 4.56 -9.26 -25.45
CA VAL A 123 4.39 -8.92 -24.04
C VAL A 123 4.95 -10.09 -23.22
N THR A 124 6.25 -10.11 -23.03
CA THR A 124 6.87 -10.76 -21.89
C THR A 124 6.83 -9.76 -20.73
N VAL A 125 6.27 -10.22 -19.63
CA VAL A 125 6.33 -9.55 -18.34
C VAL A 125 7.80 -9.55 -17.87
N ASP A 126 8.56 -8.59 -18.33
CA ASP A 126 9.87 -8.24 -17.80
C ASP A 126 9.85 -6.76 -17.42
N GLY A 127 9.45 -6.53 -16.17
CA GLY A 127 9.69 -5.27 -15.46
C GLY A 127 11.20 -5.13 -15.14
N GLN A 128 12.04 -5.17 -16.16
CA GLN A 128 13.42 -4.72 -16.05
C GLN A 128 13.44 -3.20 -16.29
N SER A 129 13.40 -2.44 -15.21
CA SER A 129 14.01 -1.13 -15.17
C SER A 129 15.41 -1.27 -15.79
N ARG A 130 15.65 -0.59 -16.90
CA ARG A 130 16.94 -0.54 -17.59
C ARG A 130 18.01 -0.02 -16.65
N THR A 131 18.70 -0.91 -15.98
CA THR A 131 20.03 -0.63 -15.43
C THR A 131 21.00 -0.62 -16.59
N LYS A 132 21.28 0.55 -17.13
CA LYS A 132 22.55 0.84 -17.79
C LYS A 132 23.49 1.20 -16.65
N ASP A 133 24.39 0.29 -16.40
CA ASP A 133 25.82 0.39 -16.19
C ASP A 133 26.26 -0.81 -15.34
N ALA A 134 26.98 -1.68 -15.99
CA ALA A 134 27.62 -2.85 -15.40
C ALA A 134 28.91 -2.45 -14.66
N THR A 135 28.76 -1.67 -13.59
CA THR A 135 29.70 -1.59 -12.47
C THR A 135 28.86 -1.45 -11.20
N GLY A 136 28.73 -2.52 -10.45
CA GLY A 136 27.77 -2.69 -9.35
C GLY A 136 27.96 -1.80 -8.13
N GLY A 137 27.98 -0.48 -8.30
CA GLY A 137 28.02 0.48 -7.20
C GLY A 137 26.65 1.10 -6.95
N LEU A 138 26.30 1.30 -5.67
CA LEU A 138 25.12 2.05 -5.25
C LEU A 138 25.24 3.52 -5.71
N PRO A 139 24.12 4.22 -6.01
CA PRO A 139 24.11 5.66 -6.25
C PRO A 139 24.84 6.43 -5.16
N LYS A 140 25.51 7.51 -5.55
CA LYS A 140 26.39 8.26 -4.63
C LYS A 140 25.64 8.79 -3.41
N HIS A 141 24.45 9.36 -3.60
CA HIS A 141 23.64 9.88 -2.51
C HIS A 141 23.24 8.78 -1.50
N ILE A 142 22.99 7.54 -1.97
CA ILE A 142 22.68 6.38 -1.09
C ILE A 142 23.93 5.98 -0.31
N LEU A 143 25.11 5.97 -0.95
CA LEU A 143 26.39 5.71 -0.28
C LEU A 143 26.68 6.76 0.80
N GLN A 144 26.45 8.05 0.49
CA GLN A 144 26.59 9.14 1.45
C GLN A 144 25.65 8.97 2.64
N PHE A 145 24.35 8.70 2.39
CA PHE A 145 23.38 8.46 3.44
C PHE A 145 23.82 7.28 4.34
N ASN A 146 24.14 6.14 3.75
CA ASN A 146 24.52 4.94 4.52
C ASN A 146 25.80 5.18 5.33
N SER A 147 26.77 5.91 4.79
CA SER A 147 28.00 6.26 5.50
C SER A 147 27.73 7.17 6.70
N LEU A 148 26.91 8.23 6.53
CA LEU A 148 26.54 9.15 7.60
C LEU A 148 25.74 8.44 8.71
N VAL A 149 24.76 7.59 8.34
CA VAL A 149 23.97 6.81 9.32
C VAL A 149 24.87 5.82 10.09
N SER A 150 25.84 5.19 9.41
CA SER A 150 26.82 4.30 10.06
C SER A 150 27.71 5.08 11.05
N MET A 151 28.14 6.31 10.69
CA MET A 151 28.89 7.19 11.62
C MET A 151 28.05 7.49 12.87
N LEU A 152 26.76 7.82 12.73
CA LEU A 152 25.87 8.08 13.87
C LEU A 152 25.80 6.87 14.83
N ALA A 153 25.76 5.65 14.31
CA ALA A 153 25.73 4.44 15.15
C ALA A 153 26.99 4.34 16.05
N VAL A 154 28.18 4.64 15.50
CA VAL A 154 29.43 4.64 16.24
C VAL A 154 29.47 5.79 17.24
N LEU A 155 29.13 7.00 16.83
CA LEU A 155 29.17 8.22 17.65
C LEU A 155 28.22 8.13 18.86
N HIS A 156 26.99 7.65 18.66
CA HIS A 156 26.04 7.43 19.77
C HIS A 156 26.50 6.36 20.75
N SER A 157 27.30 5.40 20.34
CA SER A 157 27.88 4.42 21.26
C SER A 157 29.02 4.97 22.12
N ARG A 158 29.68 6.05 21.66
CA ARG A 158 30.83 6.70 22.31
C ARG A 158 30.45 7.84 23.23
N ILE A 159 29.36 8.58 22.91
CA ILE A 159 28.98 9.78 23.66
C ILE A 159 28.63 9.46 25.11
N GLN A 160 29.24 10.15 26.07
CA GLN A 160 29.00 10.04 27.51
C GLN A 160 28.44 11.33 28.06
N THR A 161 27.13 11.51 27.97
CA THR A 161 26.40 12.69 28.42
C THR A 161 25.27 12.31 29.39
N LYS A 162 24.79 13.30 30.17
CA LYS A 162 23.61 13.16 31.05
C LYS A 162 22.30 13.13 30.25
N SER A 163 22.27 13.66 29.03
CA SER A 163 21.08 13.78 28.20
C SER A 163 21.31 13.18 26.80
N PRO A 164 21.53 11.85 26.68
CA PRO A 164 21.74 11.20 25.38
C PRO A 164 20.51 11.28 24.47
N SER A 165 19.30 11.39 25.03
CA SER A 165 18.06 11.53 24.28
C SER A 165 18.03 12.78 23.37
N ARG A 166 18.67 13.89 23.77
CA ARG A 166 18.72 15.13 22.97
C ARG A 166 19.54 14.95 21.70
N PHE A 167 20.72 14.33 21.81
CA PHE A 167 21.54 14.04 20.64
C PHE A 167 20.86 13.04 19.71
N LEU A 168 20.15 12.05 20.30
CA LEU A 168 19.37 11.10 19.51
C LEU A 168 18.20 11.79 18.79
N ALA A 169 17.50 12.70 19.42
CA ALA A 169 16.41 13.46 18.80
C ALA A 169 16.89 14.20 17.54
N THR A 170 17.99 14.97 17.65
CA THR A 170 18.56 15.72 16.51
C THR A 170 18.99 14.79 15.37
N SER A 171 19.73 13.72 15.69
CA SER A 171 20.20 12.80 14.66
C SER A 171 19.06 11.96 14.05
N LEU A 172 18.03 11.60 14.84
CA LEU A 172 16.85 10.88 14.37
C LEU A 172 16.02 11.73 13.42
N GLN A 173 15.78 13.00 13.78
CA GLN A 173 15.11 13.96 12.89
C GLN A 173 15.81 14.03 11.54
N ALA A 174 17.12 14.35 11.54
CA ALA A 174 17.90 14.50 10.33
C ALA A 174 17.90 13.24 9.47
N ALA A 175 18.05 12.07 10.10
CA ALA A 175 18.07 10.78 9.40
C ALA A 175 16.70 10.43 8.80
N LEU A 176 15.59 10.70 9.50
CA LEU A 176 14.24 10.44 8.99
C LEU A 176 13.86 11.43 7.88
N GLU A 177 14.18 12.71 8.01
CA GLU A 177 13.93 13.70 6.96
C GLU A 177 14.70 13.35 5.67
N ALA A 178 16.00 13.07 5.77
CA ALA A 178 16.78 12.61 4.63
C ALA A 178 16.22 11.30 4.02
N TYR A 179 15.77 10.37 4.85
CA TYR A 179 15.20 9.11 4.41
C TYR A 179 13.91 9.30 3.61
N THR A 180 13.04 10.26 3.97
CA THR A 180 11.79 10.50 3.23
C THR A 180 12.02 10.89 1.77
N LEU A 181 13.19 11.45 1.46
CA LEU A 181 13.58 11.83 0.10
C LEU A 181 14.13 10.66 -0.72
N MET A 182 14.63 9.62 -0.06
CA MET A 182 15.29 8.48 -0.72
C MET A 182 14.99 7.13 -0.03
N PRO A 183 13.71 6.71 0.05
CA PRO A 183 13.31 5.48 0.74
C PRO A 183 13.62 4.25 -0.14
N THR A 184 14.81 3.65 0.03
CA THR A 184 15.24 2.43 -0.64
C THR A 184 15.43 1.28 0.35
N ASN A 185 15.63 0.06 -0.15
CA ASN A 185 15.94 -1.09 0.71
C ASN A 185 17.25 -0.86 1.48
N GLU A 186 18.26 -0.30 0.83
CA GLU A 186 19.59 -0.06 1.37
C GLU A 186 19.56 0.97 2.49
N THR A 187 18.89 2.12 2.26
CA THR A 187 18.75 3.18 3.28
C THR A 187 17.90 2.73 4.45
N THR A 188 16.86 1.91 4.19
CA THR A 188 16.04 1.30 5.24
C THR A 188 16.88 0.36 6.12
N ILE A 189 17.71 -0.49 5.52
CA ILE A 189 18.59 -1.39 6.26
C ILE A 189 19.58 -0.62 7.13
N ALA A 190 20.17 0.45 6.59
CA ALA A 190 21.11 1.30 7.33
C ALA A 190 20.46 1.90 8.59
N LEU A 191 19.22 2.41 8.49
CA LEU A 191 18.49 2.93 9.64
C LEU A 191 18.10 1.85 10.65
N LEU A 192 17.71 0.66 10.20
CA LEU A 192 17.41 -0.46 11.10
C LEU A 192 18.66 -0.91 11.88
N GLU A 193 19.84 -0.85 11.26
CA GLU A 193 21.12 -1.12 11.93
C GLU A 193 21.44 -0.02 12.96
N LEU A 194 21.26 1.26 12.62
CA LEU A 194 21.39 2.36 13.57
C LEU A 194 20.48 2.15 14.80
N PHE A 195 19.18 1.88 14.57
CA PHE A 195 18.23 1.69 15.67
C PHE A 195 18.59 0.52 16.57
N ARG A 196 19.06 -0.58 15.98
CA ARG A 196 19.57 -1.73 16.75
C ARG A 196 20.80 -1.36 17.59
N ASP A 197 21.75 -0.62 17.00
CA ASP A 197 23.04 -0.34 17.63
C ASP A 197 22.95 0.75 18.72
N VAL A 198 22.01 1.68 18.60
CA VAL A 198 21.70 2.70 19.60
C VAL A 198 20.77 2.18 20.71
N SER A 199 20.08 1.07 20.49
CA SER A 199 19.16 0.49 21.48
C SER A 199 19.83 0.20 22.81
N PRO A 200 19.24 0.62 23.95
CA PRO A 200 19.77 0.28 25.27
C PRO A 200 19.69 -1.23 25.61
N SER A 201 18.83 -1.98 24.91
CA SER A 201 18.68 -3.44 25.04
C SER A 201 19.23 -4.13 23.79
N LYS A 202 20.56 -4.31 23.73
CA LYS A 202 21.23 -4.94 22.58
C LYS A 202 21.03 -6.45 22.58
N ARG A 203 20.48 -7.00 21.50
CA ARG A 203 20.65 -8.43 21.21
C ARG A 203 22.05 -8.67 20.63
N PRO A 204 22.73 -9.78 20.97
CA PRO A 204 23.95 -10.15 20.28
C PRO A 204 23.70 -10.24 18.77
N ALA A 205 24.61 -9.69 17.97
CA ALA A 205 24.53 -9.81 16.52
C ALA A 205 24.51 -11.30 16.13
N PRO A 206 23.64 -11.74 15.22
CA PRO A 206 23.66 -13.10 14.72
C PRO A 206 25.04 -13.37 14.06
N PRO A 207 25.59 -14.58 14.18
CA PRO A 207 26.86 -14.91 13.55
C PRO A 207 26.77 -14.66 12.04
N PRO A 208 27.82 -14.10 11.42
CA PRO A 208 27.82 -13.81 9.99
C PRO A 208 27.61 -15.09 9.19
N ARG A 209 26.57 -15.12 8.37
CA ARG A 209 26.20 -16.30 7.55
C ARG A 209 27.06 -16.48 6.29
N ALA A 210 27.78 -15.47 5.86
CA ALA A 210 28.78 -15.49 4.80
C ALA A 210 29.64 -14.22 4.90
N PRO A 211 30.85 -14.14 4.31
CA PRO A 211 31.55 -12.89 4.15
C PRO A 211 30.75 -12.05 3.18
N SER A 212 29.85 -11.20 3.70
CA SER A 212 29.30 -10.12 2.91
C SER A 212 30.32 -8.99 2.94
N ASP A 213 30.59 -8.38 1.76
CA ASP A 213 31.44 -7.20 1.61
C ASP A 213 30.87 -5.94 2.30
N SER A 214 29.84 -6.06 3.11
CA SER A 214 29.44 -4.99 4.00
C SER A 214 30.46 -4.87 5.11
N SER A 215 31.33 -3.90 4.98
CA SER A 215 32.25 -3.41 6.02
C SER A 215 31.43 -2.79 7.16
N VAL A 216 30.62 -3.62 7.84
CA VAL A 216 30.03 -3.25 9.11
C VAL A 216 31.17 -3.14 10.08
N LEU A 217 31.50 -1.91 10.46
CA LEU A 217 32.45 -1.59 11.51
C LEU A 217 32.22 -2.50 12.69
N ARG A 218 33.16 -3.38 12.97
CA ARG A 218 33.24 -4.07 14.24
C ARG A 218 33.61 -3.00 15.28
N VAL A 219 32.60 -2.46 15.95
CA VAL A 219 32.71 -1.44 17.00
C VAL A 219 33.58 -1.91 18.19
N ALA A 220 34.09 -3.13 18.17
CA ALA A 220 34.78 -3.75 19.30
C ALA A 220 36.25 -3.35 19.47
N GLU A 221 36.92 -2.73 18.49
CA GLU A 221 38.34 -2.48 18.59
C GLU A 221 38.66 -0.98 18.41
N ALA A 222 39.14 -0.37 19.53
CA ALA A 222 39.85 0.90 19.61
C ALA A 222 39.08 2.18 19.16
N SER A 223 37.90 2.43 19.73
CA SER A 223 37.33 3.79 19.69
C SER A 223 37.89 4.64 20.85
N ALA A 224 38.22 5.91 20.57
CA ALA A 224 38.64 6.84 21.60
C ALA A 224 37.49 7.14 22.59
N PRO A 225 37.78 7.42 23.86
CA PRO A 225 36.77 7.86 24.82
C PRO A 225 36.19 9.23 24.43
N ASP A 226 35.04 9.58 24.99
CA ASP A 226 34.48 10.91 24.81
C ASP A 226 35.39 11.96 25.56
N PRO A 227 36.00 12.93 24.86
CA PRO A 227 36.87 13.92 25.52
C PRO A 227 36.14 14.84 26.49
N GLU A 228 34.82 14.98 26.35
CA GLU A 228 33.95 15.78 27.21
C GLU A 228 33.04 14.90 28.09
N ALA A 229 33.50 13.68 28.43
CA ALA A 229 32.74 12.75 29.22
C ALA A 229 32.23 13.36 30.55
N GLU A 230 30.92 13.37 30.74
CA GLU A 230 30.33 13.80 32.01
C GLU A 230 30.34 12.65 33.00
N VAL A 231 30.77 12.93 34.25
CA VAL A 231 30.73 11.95 35.33
C VAL A 231 29.29 11.50 35.58
N GLN A 232 29.01 10.26 35.24
CA GLN A 232 27.70 9.65 35.48
C GLN A 232 27.58 9.30 36.96
N SER A 233 26.97 10.20 37.78
CA SER A 233 26.46 9.78 39.06
C SER A 233 25.12 9.07 38.87
N PRO A 234 24.84 7.97 39.61
CA PRO A 234 23.54 7.30 39.55
C PRO A 234 22.46 8.26 40.08
N SER A 235 21.76 8.91 39.18
CA SER A 235 20.67 9.81 39.47
C SER A 235 19.34 9.21 38.95
N PRO A 236 18.19 9.54 39.52
CA PRO A 236 16.88 9.11 39.02
C PRO A 236 16.64 9.50 37.57
N ASN A 237 17.31 10.53 37.07
CA ASN A 237 17.25 10.96 35.67
C ASN A 237 17.81 9.94 34.67
N THR A 238 18.76 9.08 35.11
CA THR A 238 19.35 8.06 34.20
C THR A 238 18.32 7.04 33.70
N HIS A 239 17.32 6.71 34.52
CA HIS A 239 16.25 5.81 34.13
C HIS A 239 15.32 6.47 33.12
N ASN A 240 14.92 7.74 33.37
CA ASN A 240 14.07 8.51 32.46
C ASN A 240 14.73 8.69 31.09
N GLU A 241 16.02 9.01 31.05
CA GLU A 241 16.79 9.13 29.80
C GLU A 241 16.79 7.84 28.97
N LYS A 242 16.99 6.68 29.62
CA LYS A 242 16.89 5.39 28.92
C LYS A 242 15.49 5.14 28.35
N MET A 243 14.46 5.53 29.06
CA MET A 243 13.08 5.41 28.60
C MET A 243 12.78 6.37 27.45
N LEU A 244 13.31 7.61 27.50
CA LEU A 244 13.20 8.56 26.39
C LEU A 244 13.91 8.05 25.14
N VAL A 245 15.15 7.58 25.26
CA VAL A 245 15.88 6.95 24.14
C VAL A 245 15.07 5.81 23.53
N LYS A 246 14.54 4.91 24.38
CA LYS A 246 13.69 3.80 23.92
C LYS A 246 12.46 4.31 23.17
N LYS A 247 11.82 5.36 23.67
CA LYS A 247 10.61 5.93 23.06
C LYS A 247 10.90 6.63 21.73
N TYR A 248 12.03 7.33 21.61
CA TYR A 248 12.50 7.88 20.34
C TYR A 248 12.75 6.79 19.30
N LEU A 249 13.32 5.64 19.69
CA LEU A 249 13.50 4.51 18.81
C LEU A 249 12.17 3.87 18.39
N GLN A 250 11.18 3.81 19.30
CA GLN A 250 9.82 3.39 18.93
C GLN A 250 9.20 4.34 17.88
N PHE A 251 9.29 5.65 18.13
CA PHE A 251 8.82 6.69 17.20
C PHE A 251 9.53 6.56 15.84
N GLY A 252 10.86 6.53 15.84
CA GLY A 252 11.64 6.42 14.60
C GLY A 252 11.34 5.16 13.79
N LEU A 253 11.12 4.03 14.47
CA LEU A 253 10.78 2.77 13.79
C LEU A 253 9.39 2.83 13.13
N VAL A 254 8.41 3.48 13.78
CA VAL A 254 7.05 3.64 13.25
C VAL A 254 7.04 4.60 12.04
N GLU A 255 7.78 5.71 12.13
CA GLU A 255 7.93 6.65 11.01
C GLU A 255 8.69 6.04 9.83
N LEU A 256 9.78 5.29 10.10
CA LEU A 256 10.51 4.55 9.09
C LEU A 256 9.60 3.55 8.35
N LEU A 257 8.84 2.75 9.09
CA LEU A 257 7.90 1.78 8.51
C LEU A 257 6.87 2.47 7.62
N LYS A 258 6.28 3.56 8.10
CA LYS A 258 5.29 4.33 7.34
C LYS A 258 5.88 4.85 6.03
N SER A 259 7.03 5.52 6.09
CA SER A 259 7.70 6.06 4.90
C SER A 259 8.12 4.97 3.92
N TYR A 260 8.63 3.84 4.43
CA TYR A 260 9.00 2.69 3.61
C TYR A 260 7.82 2.09 2.86
N LEU A 261 6.69 1.86 3.54
CA LEU A 261 5.52 1.27 2.91
C LEU A 261 4.80 2.24 1.95
N LEU A 262 4.82 3.54 2.26
CA LEU A 262 4.25 4.57 1.38
C LEU A 262 5.10 4.79 0.11
N SER A 263 6.37 4.40 0.10
CA SER A 263 7.22 4.48 -1.09
C SER A 263 6.75 3.56 -2.23
N PHE A 264 5.97 2.52 -1.92
CA PHE A 264 5.38 1.61 -2.91
C PHE A 264 4.10 2.17 -3.54
N SER A 265 4.12 3.42 -3.98
CA SER A 265 2.95 4.13 -4.51
C SER A 265 2.72 3.94 -6.01
N SER A 266 3.65 3.33 -6.74
CA SER A 266 3.51 3.08 -8.18
C SER A 266 2.36 2.10 -8.46
N PRO A 267 1.48 2.38 -9.44
CA PRO A 267 0.39 1.47 -9.81
C PRO A 267 0.84 0.08 -10.28
N SER A 268 2.09 -0.04 -10.73
CA SER A 268 2.71 -1.30 -11.16
C SER A 268 3.42 -2.05 -10.01
N ASP A 269 3.63 -1.39 -8.87
CA ASP A 269 4.30 -2.00 -7.73
C ASP A 269 3.31 -2.86 -6.92
N PRO A 270 3.61 -4.14 -6.66
CA PRO A 270 2.72 -5.00 -5.89
C PRO A 270 2.66 -4.64 -4.38
N GLY A 271 3.45 -3.68 -3.92
CA GLY A 271 3.55 -3.34 -2.50
C GLY A 271 4.01 -4.50 -1.65
N MET A 272 3.25 -4.86 -0.63
CA MET A 272 3.44 -6.08 0.19
C MET A 272 2.44 -7.19 -0.14
N SER A 273 1.31 -6.85 -0.76
CA SER A 273 0.23 -7.78 -1.17
C SER A 273 -0.18 -8.76 -0.06
N TRP A 274 -0.20 -8.31 1.19
CA TRP A 274 -0.47 -9.18 2.35
C TRP A 274 -1.85 -9.83 2.26
N THR A 275 -2.88 -9.07 1.89
CA THR A 275 -4.25 -9.58 1.80
C THR A 275 -4.36 -10.74 0.82
N ILE A 276 -3.76 -10.59 -0.36
CA ILE A 276 -3.83 -11.62 -1.41
C ILE A 276 -3.05 -12.86 -1.00
N ARG A 277 -1.83 -12.68 -0.51
CA ARG A 277 -0.96 -13.78 -0.03
C ARG A 277 -1.61 -14.54 1.11
N LEU A 278 -2.29 -13.86 2.03
CA LEU A 278 -3.05 -14.50 3.10
C LEU A 278 -4.27 -15.25 2.57
N GLN A 279 -5.02 -14.68 1.63
CA GLN A 279 -6.14 -15.37 0.99
C GLN A 279 -5.67 -16.65 0.27
N GLU A 280 -4.59 -16.60 -0.46
CA GLU A 280 -4.01 -17.77 -1.13
C GLU A 280 -3.54 -18.84 -0.13
N LYS A 281 -2.96 -18.41 1.01
CA LYS A 281 -2.53 -19.33 2.06
C LYS A 281 -3.70 -20.01 2.78
N LEU A 282 -4.72 -19.23 3.12
CA LEU A 282 -5.87 -19.69 3.90
C LEU A 282 -6.90 -20.44 3.03
N HIS A 283 -6.99 -20.08 1.75
CA HIS A 283 -7.97 -20.62 0.80
C HIS A 283 -7.29 -21.06 -0.52
N PRO A 284 -6.38 -22.07 -0.47
CA PRO A 284 -5.66 -22.52 -1.66
C PRO A 284 -6.57 -23.05 -2.77
N GLU A 285 -7.79 -23.48 -2.43
CA GLU A 285 -8.82 -23.92 -3.37
C GLU A 285 -9.33 -22.79 -4.28
N THR A 286 -9.11 -21.55 -3.94
CA THR A 286 -9.52 -20.38 -4.73
C THR A 286 -8.47 -19.95 -5.74
N CYS A 287 -7.26 -20.50 -5.67
CA CYS A 287 -6.18 -20.21 -6.60
C CYS A 287 -6.48 -20.72 -8.01
N LEU A 288 -6.21 -19.89 -9.01
CA LEU A 288 -6.45 -20.26 -10.41
C LEU A 288 -5.36 -21.23 -10.89
N PRO A 289 -5.71 -22.41 -11.39
CA PRO A 289 -4.74 -23.34 -11.93
C PRO A 289 -3.92 -22.73 -13.08
N GLY A 290 -2.61 -22.91 -13.04
CA GLY A 290 -1.71 -22.43 -14.09
C GLY A 290 -1.26 -20.95 -13.96
N ARG A 291 -1.69 -20.24 -12.91
CA ARG A 291 -1.10 -18.95 -12.54
C ARG A 291 -0.22 -19.11 -11.31
N PRO A 292 0.98 -18.49 -11.29
CA PRO A 292 1.80 -18.46 -10.09
C PRO A 292 1.04 -17.73 -8.97
N SER A 293 1.10 -18.27 -7.76
CA SER A 293 0.54 -17.59 -6.60
C SER A 293 1.38 -16.35 -6.24
N GLN A 294 0.79 -15.37 -5.57
CA GLN A 294 1.57 -14.22 -5.08
C GLN A 294 2.60 -14.68 -4.04
N ILE A 295 2.33 -15.74 -3.31
CA ILE A 295 3.32 -16.34 -2.39
C ILE A 295 4.55 -16.82 -3.16
N ASP A 296 4.37 -17.52 -4.30
CA ASP A 296 5.49 -17.97 -5.14
C ASP A 296 6.22 -16.79 -5.78
N VAL A 297 5.50 -15.77 -6.27
CA VAL A 297 6.10 -14.57 -6.85
C VAL A 297 7.02 -13.86 -5.83
N TYR A 298 6.61 -13.76 -4.56
CA TYR A 298 7.45 -13.17 -3.50
C TYR A 298 8.63 -14.07 -3.10
N ALA A 299 8.48 -15.39 -3.20
CA ALA A 299 9.57 -16.33 -2.94
C ALA A 299 10.64 -16.31 -4.03
N ASP A 300 10.25 -16.17 -5.28
CA ASP A 300 11.13 -16.26 -6.45
C ASP A 300 11.80 -14.92 -6.79
N ASN A 301 11.10 -13.80 -6.63
CA ASN A 301 11.65 -12.48 -6.93
C ASN A 301 12.57 -11.98 -5.80
N LYS A 302 13.84 -11.70 -6.14
CA LYS A 302 14.85 -11.25 -5.19
C LYS A 302 14.45 -9.95 -4.46
N GLN A 303 13.93 -8.95 -5.17
CA GLN A 303 13.54 -7.66 -4.59
C GLN A 303 12.36 -7.79 -3.62
N LEU A 304 11.34 -8.59 -3.98
CA LEU A 304 10.17 -8.81 -3.12
C LEU A 304 10.54 -9.62 -1.87
N ARG A 305 11.44 -10.58 -2.02
CA ARG A 305 11.98 -11.33 -0.87
C ARG A 305 12.81 -10.44 0.07
N GLU A 306 13.55 -9.46 -0.45
CA GLU A 306 14.25 -8.46 0.36
C GLU A 306 13.26 -7.59 1.15
N ARG A 307 12.10 -7.22 0.58
CA ARG A 307 11.02 -6.52 1.30
C ARG A 307 10.50 -7.34 2.49
N ASP A 308 10.27 -8.63 2.28
CA ASP A 308 9.86 -9.53 3.36
C ASP A 308 10.92 -9.61 4.48
N MET A 309 12.21 -9.65 4.13
CA MET A 309 13.31 -9.64 5.11
C MET A 309 13.38 -8.33 5.89
N ILE A 310 13.20 -7.18 5.22
CA ILE A 310 13.15 -5.87 5.88
C ILE A 310 11.96 -5.83 6.84
N MET A 311 10.80 -6.27 6.39
CA MET A 311 9.60 -6.29 7.22
C MET A 311 9.78 -7.17 8.46
N ALA A 312 10.39 -8.35 8.30
CA ALA A 312 10.71 -9.23 9.43
C ALA A 312 11.66 -8.55 10.42
N LYS A 313 12.67 -7.79 9.97
CA LYS A 313 13.56 -7.00 10.83
C LYS A 313 12.81 -5.92 11.59
N ILE A 314 11.93 -5.16 10.92
CA ILE A 314 11.08 -4.12 11.54
C ILE A 314 10.20 -4.73 12.63
N VAL A 315 9.52 -5.84 12.33
CA VAL A 315 8.67 -6.55 13.29
C VAL A 315 9.49 -7.06 14.49
N ALA A 316 10.69 -7.59 14.27
CA ALA A 316 11.56 -8.02 15.34
C ALA A 316 12.01 -6.86 16.24
N LEU A 317 12.51 -5.76 15.65
CA LEU A 317 12.92 -4.56 16.40
C LEU A 317 11.77 -3.92 17.16
N SER A 318 10.55 -3.92 16.60
CA SER A 318 9.38 -3.38 17.29
C SER A 318 9.08 -4.13 18.59
N ARG A 319 9.34 -5.44 18.64
CA ARG A 319 9.23 -6.26 19.86
C ARG A 319 10.37 -5.97 20.83
N ASP A 320 11.61 -5.82 20.32
CA ASP A 320 12.79 -5.50 21.14
C ASP A 320 12.66 -4.12 21.80
N PHE A 321 12.07 -3.16 21.11
CA PHE A 321 11.75 -1.84 21.67
C PHE A 321 10.55 -1.87 22.61
N GLY A 322 9.90 -3.03 22.77
CA GLY A 322 8.77 -3.20 23.68
C GLY A 322 7.53 -2.41 23.25
N ILE A 323 7.31 -2.25 21.96
CA ILE A 323 6.01 -1.81 21.48
C ILE A 323 5.06 -2.99 21.64
N ASP A 324 4.10 -2.89 22.54
CA ASP A 324 3.11 -3.94 22.73
C ASP A 324 1.87 -3.72 21.86
N GLU A 325 1.06 -4.77 21.70
CA GLU A 325 -0.13 -4.74 20.87
C GLU A 325 -1.26 -3.91 21.49
N GLY A 326 -1.35 -3.91 22.82
CA GLY A 326 -2.33 -3.08 23.53
C GLY A 326 -2.06 -1.59 23.30
N GLN A 327 -0.78 -1.19 23.27
CA GLN A 327 -0.37 0.17 22.94
C GLN A 327 -0.77 0.54 21.50
N LEU A 328 -0.49 -0.33 20.52
CA LEU A 328 -0.87 -0.11 19.12
C LEU A 328 -2.39 0.00 18.96
N LEU A 329 -3.14 -0.93 19.56
CA LEU A 329 -4.60 -0.90 19.54
C LEU A 329 -5.16 0.36 20.21
N GLY A 330 -4.59 0.78 21.34
CA GLY A 330 -4.97 2.03 22.01
C GLY A 330 -4.84 3.25 21.10
N ILE A 331 -3.79 3.31 20.28
CA ILE A 331 -3.54 4.42 19.35
C ILE A 331 -4.48 4.35 18.14
N VAL A 332 -4.65 3.20 17.52
CA VAL A 332 -5.49 3.07 16.32
C VAL A 332 -6.98 3.21 16.60
N TYR A 333 -7.41 2.97 17.84
CA TYR A 333 -8.80 3.18 18.27
C TYR A 333 -9.11 4.64 18.65
N GLN A 334 -8.11 5.52 18.79
CA GLN A 334 -8.37 6.92 19.02
C GLN A 334 -9.14 7.55 17.86
N ALA A 335 -10.08 8.42 18.19
CA ALA A 335 -10.78 9.17 17.16
C ALA A 335 -9.80 10.14 16.44
N PRO A 336 -10.05 10.47 15.17
CA PRO A 336 -9.19 11.41 14.43
C PRO A 336 -8.99 12.76 15.11
N GLU A 337 -9.98 13.18 15.90
CA GLU A 337 -10.01 14.46 16.63
C GLU A 337 -9.12 14.45 17.89
N ASP A 338 -8.82 13.27 18.42
CA ASP A 338 -8.02 13.09 19.65
C ASP A 338 -6.52 12.82 19.36
N VAL A 339 -6.10 12.96 18.10
CA VAL A 339 -4.71 12.68 17.71
C VAL A 339 -3.79 13.74 18.28
N PRO A 340 -2.73 13.37 19.03
CA PRO A 340 -1.77 14.32 19.54
C PRO A 340 -1.04 15.05 18.40
N PRO A 341 -0.55 16.27 18.63
CA PRO A 341 0.23 17.00 17.63
C PRO A 341 1.50 16.21 17.27
N PRO A 342 2.06 16.42 16.05
CA PRO A 342 3.32 15.82 15.66
C PRO A 342 4.44 16.22 16.64
N LEU A 343 5.47 15.35 16.74
CA LEU A 343 6.61 15.60 17.60
C LEU A 343 7.34 16.88 17.16
N ASP A 344 7.55 17.79 18.11
CA ASP A 344 8.38 18.97 17.91
C ASP A 344 9.82 18.67 18.32
N PHE A 345 10.74 18.76 17.38
CA PHE A 345 12.16 18.53 17.63
C PHE A 345 12.91 19.79 18.06
N GLU A 346 12.31 20.98 17.90
CA GLU A 346 12.90 22.25 18.37
C GLU A 346 12.77 22.38 19.91
N ASP A 347 11.64 21.91 20.48
CA ASP A 347 11.46 21.78 21.94
C ASP A 347 11.40 20.29 22.32
N PRO A 348 12.56 19.64 22.49
CA PRO A 348 12.61 18.19 22.68
C PRO A 348 11.90 17.77 23.97
N PRO A 349 11.06 16.73 23.90
CA PRO A 349 10.26 16.24 25.03
C PRO A 349 11.11 15.85 26.24
N ARG A 350 10.56 16.12 27.40
CA ARG A 350 11.18 15.81 28.71
C ARG A 350 10.59 14.55 29.32
N GLN A 351 9.41 14.15 28.88
CA GLN A 351 8.69 12.98 29.37
C GLN A 351 8.37 12.02 28.23
N VAL A 352 8.28 10.75 28.56
CA VAL A 352 8.04 9.66 27.59
C VAL A 352 6.68 9.82 26.90
N ASP A 353 5.69 10.34 27.63
CA ASP A 353 4.32 10.49 27.13
C ASP A 353 4.17 11.65 26.13
N GLU A 354 5.14 12.55 26.06
CA GLU A 354 5.19 13.65 25.10
C GLU A 354 5.62 13.19 23.69
N ILE A 355 6.12 11.96 23.55
CA ILE A 355 6.54 11.38 22.25
C ILE A 355 5.40 10.51 21.73
N PRO A 356 4.53 11.01 20.84
CA PRO A 356 3.43 10.23 20.28
C PRO A 356 3.94 9.20 19.28
N LEU A 357 3.27 8.06 19.16
CA LEU A 357 3.42 7.18 18.02
C LEU A 357 2.40 7.57 16.96
N GLU A 358 2.85 7.67 15.72
CA GLU A 358 2.01 8.07 14.62
C GLU A 358 0.94 6.99 14.34
N ARG A 359 -0.28 7.43 14.09
CA ARG A 359 -1.47 6.59 14.02
C ARG A 359 -1.47 5.64 12.81
N HIS A 360 -1.15 6.16 11.62
CA HIS A 360 -1.09 5.32 10.40
C HIS A 360 0.06 4.32 10.48
N GLY A 361 1.23 4.76 10.96
CA GLY A 361 2.37 3.88 11.18
C GLY A 361 2.08 2.79 12.21
N SER A 362 1.29 3.10 13.25
CA SER A 362 0.84 2.12 14.25
C SER A 362 -0.10 1.07 13.64
N LEU A 363 -1.03 1.47 12.77
CA LEU A 363 -1.89 0.54 12.02
C LEU A 363 -1.07 -0.34 11.08
N LEU A 364 -0.14 0.26 10.33
CA LEU A 364 0.75 -0.47 9.43
C LEU A 364 1.61 -1.48 10.19
N LEU A 365 2.11 -1.12 11.38
CA LEU A 365 2.89 -2.03 12.21
C LEU A 365 2.04 -3.19 12.77
N LEU A 366 0.80 -2.91 13.17
CA LEU A 366 -0.14 -3.95 13.62
C LEU A 366 -0.43 -4.94 12.50
N ALA A 367 -0.73 -4.45 11.30
CA ALA A 367 -0.96 -5.28 10.12
C ALA A 367 0.29 -6.07 9.71
N ALA A 368 1.47 -5.43 9.70
CA ALA A 368 2.74 -6.08 9.41
C ALA A 368 3.06 -7.22 10.37
N ARG A 369 2.85 -7.01 11.67
CA ARG A 369 3.03 -8.07 12.70
C ARG A 369 2.11 -9.25 12.46
N SER A 370 0.82 -8.97 12.24
CA SER A 370 -0.20 -9.99 12.03
C SER A 370 0.04 -10.76 10.72
N ALA A 371 0.33 -10.05 9.63
CA ALA A 371 0.66 -10.66 8.34
C ALA A 371 1.92 -11.52 8.41
N THR A 372 3.01 -11.00 9.01
CA THR A 372 4.27 -11.74 9.15
C THR A 372 4.10 -12.99 10.04
N ALA A 373 3.36 -12.86 11.13
CA ALA A 373 3.08 -13.98 12.02
C ALA A 373 2.34 -15.10 11.28
N GLU A 374 1.30 -14.76 10.53
CA GLU A 374 0.51 -15.74 9.79
C GLU A 374 1.28 -16.29 8.58
N LEU A 375 1.83 -15.44 7.70
CA LEU A 375 2.51 -15.88 6.47
C LEU A 375 3.70 -16.82 6.76
N PHE A 376 4.50 -16.49 7.77
CA PHE A 376 5.73 -17.21 8.09
C PHE A 376 5.63 -18.09 9.35
N SER A 377 4.45 -18.18 9.96
CA SER A 377 4.21 -18.96 11.20
C SER A 377 5.19 -18.61 12.33
N THR A 378 5.49 -17.31 12.47
CA THR A 378 6.53 -16.81 13.41
C THR A 378 5.99 -16.34 14.76
N GLY A 379 4.68 -16.45 15.00
CA GLY A 379 4.06 -15.98 16.25
C GLY A 379 2.57 -16.22 16.30
N GLN A 380 1.93 -15.70 17.34
CA GLN A 380 0.47 -15.69 17.44
C GLN A 380 -0.07 -14.42 16.78
N VAL A 381 -1.14 -14.57 16.01
CA VAL A 381 -1.94 -13.45 15.50
C VAL A 381 -2.87 -13.03 16.62
N VAL A 382 -2.95 -11.72 16.90
CA VAL A 382 -3.93 -11.18 17.83
C VAL A 382 -5.29 -11.19 17.14
N PRO A 383 -6.26 -11.97 17.64
CA PRO A 383 -7.58 -12.01 17.04
C PRO A 383 -8.30 -10.69 17.34
N LEU A 384 -8.55 -9.90 16.29
CA LEU A 384 -9.45 -8.76 16.37
C LEU A 384 -10.83 -9.21 15.90
N PRO A 385 -11.90 -9.07 16.69
CA PRO A 385 -13.23 -9.31 16.18
C PRO A 385 -13.60 -8.27 15.13
N ILE A 386 -14.34 -8.69 14.09
CA ILE A 386 -14.82 -7.75 13.07
C ILE A 386 -15.70 -6.69 13.72
N PHE A 387 -16.64 -7.14 14.57
CA PHE A 387 -17.48 -6.25 15.37
C PHE A 387 -17.16 -6.41 16.85
N PRO A 388 -16.91 -5.30 17.56
CA PRO A 388 -16.95 -3.89 17.10
C PRO A 388 -15.59 -3.36 16.57
N ASP A 389 -14.49 -4.10 16.70
CA ASP A 389 -13.14 -3.57 16.66
C ASP A 389 -12.71 -3.12 15.25
N LEU A 390 -12.82 -4.02 14.25
CA LEU A 390 -12.47 -3.63 12.87
C LEU A 390 -13.44 -2.61 12.29
N ALA A 391 -14.72 -2.69 12.61
CA ALA A 391 -15.70 -1.70 12.19
C ALA A 391 -15.28 -0.29 12.64
N ARG A 392 -14.78 -0.16 13.88
CA ARG A 392 -14.24 1.10 14.40
C ARG A 392 -12.95 1.52 13.66
N LEU A 393 -12.05 0.59 13.33
CA LEU A 393 -10.85 0.91 12.56
C LEU A 393 -11.21 1.44 11.17
N PHE A 394 -12.12 0.79 10.46
CA PHE A 394 -12.58 1.29 9.16
C PHE A 394 -13.18 2.69 9.25
N GLN A 395 -14.03 2.94 10.24
CA GLN A 395 -14.58 4.27 10.49
C GLN A 395 -13.48 5.31 10.73
N ASN A 396 -12.45 4.95 11.49
CA ASN A 396 -11.36 5.84 11.87
C ASN A 396 -10.39 6.16 10.73
N PHE A 397 -10.13 5.24 9.82
CA PHE A 397 -9.09 5.39 8.78
C PHE A 397 -9.64 5.61 7.37
N VAL A 398 -10.82 5.09 7.08
CA VAL A 398 -11.48 5.21 5.77
C VAL A 398 -12.52 6.33 5.78
N GLY A 399 -13.14 6.58 6.94
CA GLY A 399 -14.15 7.61 7.11
C GLY A 399 -15.52 7.24 6.53
N GLY A 400 -16.34 8.25 6.28
CA GLY A 400 -17.69 8.06 5.75
C GLY A 400 -17.68 7.59 4.29
N TYR A 401 -18.57 6.66 3.99
CA TYR A 401 -18.72 5.94 2.71
C TYR A 401 -19.67 6.63 1.74
N ASN A 402 -19.83 7.92 1.83
CA ASN A 402 -20.72 8.67 0.93
C ASN A 402 -20.32 8.54 -0.55
N THR A 403 -19.03 8.28 -0.81
CA THR A 403 -18.48 8.11 -2.15
C THR A 403 -17.38 7.03 -2.14
N PRO A 404 -17.75 5.75 -2.39
CA PRO A 404 -16.78 4.63 -2.39
C PRO A 404 -15.57 4.85 -3.31
N ASP A 405 -15.78 5.50 -4.43
CA ASP A 405 -14.72 5.81 -5.39
C ASP A 405 -13.73 6.82 -4.81
N GLU A 406 -14.18 7.85 -4.09
CA GLU A 406 -13.31 8.83 -3.43
C GLU A 406 -12.46 8.17 -2.34
N VAL A 407 -13.06 7.30 -1.54
CA VAL A 407 -12.32 6.53 -0.53
C VAL A 407 -11.24 5.68 -1.17
N ALA A 408 -11.60 4.94 -2.23
CA ALA A 408 -10.65 4.08 -2.94
C ALA A 408 -9.56 4.89 -3.66
N PHE A 409 -9.83 6.14 -4.09
CA PHE A 409 -8.87 7.02 -4.75
C PHE A 409 -8.02 7.84 -3.78
N GLY A 410 -8.57 8.22 -2.65
CA GLY A 410 -7.93 9.12 -1.70
C GLY A 410 -6.98 8.44 -0.71
N GLN A 411 -7.07 7.12 -0.52
CA GLN A 411 -6.26 6.42 0.46
C GLN A 411 -5.05 5.69 -0.17
N PRO A 412 -3.88 5.68 0.50
CA PRO A 412 -2.74 4.90 0.07
C PRO A 412 -3.08 3.41 -0.03
N GLN A 413 -2.61 2.75 -1.10
CA GLN A 413 -2.87 1.33 -1.34
C GLN A 413 -2.43 0.43 -0.16
N VAL A 414 -1.31 0.77 0.48
CA VAL A 414 -0.80 0.02 1.64
C VAL A 414 -1.72 0.12 2.86
N LEU A 415 -2.41 1.25 3.03
CA LEU A 415 -3.39 1.40 4.11
C LEU A 415 -4.59 0.48 3.88
N LEU A 416 -5.10 0.45 2.64
CA LEU A 416 -6.20 -0.43 2.26
C LEU A 416 -5.80 -1.91 2.41
N ASP A 417 -4.60 -2.30 1.93
CA ASP A 417 -4.08 -3.66 2.09
C ASP A 417 -3.93 -4.04 3.58
N SER A 418 -3.52 -3.11 4.44
CA SER A 418 -3.41 -3.33 5.88
C SER A 418 -4.76 -3.59 6.55
N LEU A 419 -5.78 -2.79 6.25
CA LEU A 419 -7.14 -2.97 6.77
C LEU A 419 -7.76 -4.29 6.29
N LEU A 420 -7.60 -4.59 5.00
CA LEU A 420 -8.08 -5.85 4.42
C LEU A 420 -7.32 -7.07 4.99
N THR A 421 -6.02 -6.94 5.23
CA THR A 421 -5.19 -7.96 5.90
C THR A 421 -5.76 -8.31 7.29
N LEU A 422 -6.02 -7.30 8.11
CA LEU A 422 -6.63 -7.50 9.42
C LEU A 422 -8.02 -8.12 9.29
N THR A 423 -8.80 -7.73 8.27
CA THR A 423 -10.13 -8.31 8.01
C THR A 423 -10.04 -9.80 7.67
N VAL A 424 -9.14 -10.19 6.77
CA VAL A 424 -8.94 -11.61 6.39
C VAL A 424 -8.58 -12.45 7.61
N LEU A 425 -7.66 -11.97 8.44
CA LEU A 425 -7.26 -12.67 9.66
C LEU A 425 -8.39 -12.76 10.68
N SER A 426 -9.18 -11.71 10.84
CA SER A 426 -10.32 -11.66 11.75
C SER A 426 -11.44 -12.62 11.34
N MET A 427 -11.67 -12.81 10.05
CA MET A 427 -12.67 -13.77 9.54
C MET A 427 -12.37 -15.22 9.97
N GLN A 428 -11.09 -15.53 10.22
CA GLN A 428 -10.70 -16.88 10.70
C GLN A 428 -10.98 -17.11 12.18
N HIS A 429 -11.13 -16.04 12.96
CA HIS A 429 -11.21 -16.15 14.43
C HIS A 429 -12.60 -15.83 14.97
N ALA A 430 -13.13 -14.65 14.71
CA ALA A 430 -14.43 -14.25 15.20
C ALA A 430 -15.02 -13.07 14.41
N ILE A 431 -16.17 -13.25 13.80
CA ILE A 431 -16.86 -12.16 13.13
C ILE A 431 -17.50 -11.21 14.16
N GLY A 432 -17.89 -11.71 15.31
CA GLY A 432 -18.63 -10.96 16.32
C GLY A 432 -20.07 -10.68 15.87
N GLN A 433 -20.77 -9.83 16.63
CA GLN A 433 -22.11 -9.37 16.26
C GLN A 433 -22.14 -7.84 16.23
N PRO A 434 -22.65 -7.23 15.14
CA PRO A 434 -22.83 -5.78 15.09
C PRO A 434 -23.87 -5.33 16.11
N SER A 435 -23.63 -4.18 16.74
CA SER A 435 -24.55 -3.60 17.73
C SER A 435 -25.84 -3.12 17.07
N THR A 436 -25.75 -2.67 15.81
CA THR A 436 -26.89 -2.17 15.04
C THR A 436 -26.78 -2.57 13.56
N THR A 437 -27.92 -2.63 12.88
CA THR A 437 -27.95 -2.82 11.41
C THR A 437 -27.20 -1.70 10.68
N LYS A 438 -27.21 -0.49 11.23
CA LYS A 438 -26.51 0.66 10.68
C LYS A 438 -24.99 0.42 10.71
N GLU A 439 -24.43 0.01 11.84
CA GLU A 439 -23.00 -0.30 11.98
C GLU A 439 -22.57 -1.38 10.97
N PHE A 440 -23.37 -2.44 10.83
CA PHE A 440 -23.11 -3.50 9.86
C PHE A 440 -23.09 -2.98 8.42
N ARG A 441 -24.07 -2.17 8.04
CA ARG A 441 -24.17 -1.56 6.72
C ARG A 441 -22.95 -0.68 6.43
N GLU A 442 -22.62 0.21 7.37
CA GLU A 442 -21.51 1.15 7.26
C GLU A 442 -20.19 0.42 7.07
N PHE A 443 -19.94 -0.61 7.85
CA PHE A 443 -18.75 -1.43 7.72
C PHE A 443 -18.69 -2.16 6.37
N VAL A 444 -19.76 -2.81 5.93
CA VAL A 444 -19.80 -3.52 4.65
C VAL A 444 -19.55 -2.56 3.47
N LEU A 445 -20.14 -1.36 3.50
CA LEU A 445 -19.94 -0.37 2.45
C LEU A 445 -18.49 0.15 2.41
N ALA A 446 -17.91 0.47 3.57
CA ALA A 446 -16.50 0.88 3.67
C ALA A 446 -15.55 -0.23 3.20
N LEU A 447 -15.80 -1.47 3.61
CA LEU A 447 -15.02 -2.62 3.18
C LEU A 447 -15.13 -2.85 1.67
N THR A 448 -16.33 -2.74 1.11
CA THR A 448 -16.56 -2.89 -0.34
C THR A 448 -15.81 -1.80 -1.12
N ALA A 449 -15.82 -0.56 -0.64
CA ALA A 449 -15.03 0.53 -1.21
C ALA A 449 -13.52 0.23 -1.23
N CYS A 450 -12.99 -0.39 -0.18
CA CYS A 450 -11.59 -0.78 -0.11
C CYS A 450 -11.22 -1.91 -1.09
N THR A 451 -12.18 -2.77 -1.45
CA THR A 451 -11.93 -3.92 -2.34
C THR A 451 -12.13 -3.62 -3.82
N THR A 452 -12.82 -2.54 -4.20
CA THR A 452 -13.14 -2.21 -5.61
C THR A 452 -11.90 -2.03 -6.49
N ARG A 453 -10.80 -1.56 -5.93
CA ARG A 453 -9.53 -1.34 -6.64
C ARG A 453 -8.64 -2.58 -6.72
N GLN A 454 -8.98 -3.63 -6.01
CA GLN A 454 -8.15 -4.83 -6.02
C GLN A 454 -8.36 -5.61 -7.31
N ASN A 455 -7.29 -5.79 -8.08
CA ASN A 455 -7.31 -6.54 -9.34
C ASN A 455 -7.52 -8.05 -9.17
N TYR A 456 -7.67 -8.52 -7.92
CA TYR A 456 -7.74 -9.93 -7.58
C TYR A 456 -9.14 -10.31 -7.11
N GLY A 457 -9.79 -11.18 -7.84
CA GLY A 457 -11.16 -11.62 -7.55
C GLY A 457 -11.36 -12.26 -6.18
N THR A 458 -10.29 -12.81 -5.58
CA THR A 458 -10.31 -13.38 -4.24
C THR A 458 -10.53 -12.31 -3.16
N VAL A 459 -9.93 -11.13 -3.31
CA VAL A 459 -10.10 -10.01 -2.38
C VAL A 459 -11.50 -9.40 -2.50
N ARG A 460 -12.04 -9.29 -3.70
CA ARG A 460 -13.40 -8.79 -3.94
C ARG A 460 -14.52 -9.67 -3.34
N ARG A 461 -14.22 -10.90 -2.94
CA ARG A 461 -15.19 -11.79 -2.26
C ARG A 461 -15.39 -11.46 -0.79
N ILE A 462 -14.41 -10.83 -0.13
CA ILE A 462 -14.43 -10.58 1.32
C ILE A 462 -15.70 -9.88 1.81
N PRO A 463 -16.19 -8.78 1.19
CA PRO A 463 -17.44 -8.17 1.61
C PRO A 463 -18.65 -9.12 1.50
N GLY A 464 -18.70 -9.92 0.45
CA GLY A 464 -19.77 -10.92 0.26
C GLY A 464 -19.77 -11.98 1.35
N ASP A 465 -18.61 -12.50 1.71
CA ASP A 465 -18.47 -13.50 2.76
C ASP A 465 -18.96 -12.96 4.10
N ILE A 466 -18.68 -11.69 4.40
CA ILE A 466 -19.18 -11.01 5.60
C ILE A 466 -20.70 -10.79 5.53
N VAL A 467 -21.25 -10.34 4.40
CA VAL A 467 -22.69 -10.21 4.22
C VAL A 467 -23.40 -11.55 4.44
N HIS A 468 -22.88 -12.62 3.83
CA HIS A 468 -23.48 -13.97 3.96
C HIS A 468 -23.32 -14.56 5.36
N SER A 469 -22.39 -14.10 6.18
CA SER A 469 -22.22 -14.54 7.57
C SER A 469 -23.29 -14.00 8.51
N HIS A 470 -23.98 -12.91 8.15
CA HIS A 470 -24.99 -12.31 9.00
C HIS A 470 -26.23 -13.24 9.11
N PRO A 471 -26.70 -13.58 10.33
CA PRO A 471 -27.79 -14.58 10.52
C PRO A 471 -29.13 -14.13 9.92
N SER A 472 -29.46 -12.85 9.97
CA SER A 472 -30.75 -12.33 9.50
C SER A 472 -30.78 -12.13 7.98
N HIS A 473 -31.64 -12.88 7.30
CA HIS A 473 -31.92 -12.71 5.87
C HIS A 473 -32.41 -11.29 5.53
N LEU A 474 -33.22 -10.69 6.44
CA LEU A 474 -33.73 -9.33 6.23
C LEU A 474 -32.62 -8.28 6.22
N VAL A 475 -31.62 -8.40 7.09
CA VAL A 475 -30.48 -7.48 7.12
C VAL A 475 -29.66 -7.63 5.84
N ARG A 476 -29.36 -8.86 5.40
CA ARG A 476 -28.67 -9.12 4.13
C ARG A 476 -29.42 -8.53 2.95
N PHE A 477 -30.74 -8.70 2.92
CA PHE A 477 -31.60 -8.13 1.89
C PHE A 477 -31.54 -6.60 1.87
N LYS A 478 -31.64 -5.94 3.04
CA LYS A 478 -31.53 -4.47 3.15
C LYS A 478 -30.24 -3.92 2.60
N ILE A 479 -29.11 -4.59 2.86
CA ILE A 479 -27.80 -4.16 2.37
C ILE A 479 -27.70 -4.30 0.85
N ILE A 480 -28.10 -5.45 0.31
CA ILE A 480 -28.11 -5.67 -1.15
C ILE A 480 -28.99 -4.64 -1.83
N ARG A 481 -30.19 -4.41 -1.28
CA ARG A 481 -31.11 -3.38 -1.80
C ARG A 481 -30.50 -2.00 -1.74
N CYS A 482 -29.91 -1.59 -0.63
CA CYS A 482 -29.27 -0.30 -0.46
C CYS A 482 -28.23 -0.01 -1.56
N ILE A 483 -27.34 -0.97 -1.83
CA ILE A 483 -26.32 -0.82 -2.87
C ILE A 483 -26.93 -0.75 -4.28
N LEU A 484 -27.97 -1.51 -4.55
CA LEU A 484 -28.65 -1.49 -5.85
C LEU A 484 -29.44 -0.20 -6.09
N GLU A 485 -30.00 0.40 -5.04
CA GLU A 485 -30.82 1.60 -5.10
C GLU A 485 -29.97 2.86 -5.25
N GLU A 486 -28.84 2.95 -4.56
CA GLU A 486 -27.97 4.13 -4.53
C GLU A 486 -27.18 4.32 -5.83
N HIS A 487 -27.23 5.54 -6.36
CA HIS A 487 -26.53 5.88 -7.61
C HIS A 487 -25.01 6.02 -7.42
N HIS A 488 -24.54 6.24 -6.19
CA HIS A 488 -23.14 6.41 -5.88
C HIS A 488 -22.36 5.08 -5.84
N PHE A 489 -23.06 3.94 -5.83
CA PHE A 489 -22.44 2.60 -5.73
C PHE A 489 -22.36 1.87 -7.10
N LEU A 490 -22.27 2.59 -8.22
CA LEU A 490 -22.24 1.97 -9.56
C LEU A 490 -21.11 0.92 -9.69
N ALA A 491 -19.93 1.21 -9.14
CA ALA A 491 -18.76 0.34 -9.24
C ALA A 491 -18.87 -0.97 -8.43
N VAL A 492 -19.86 -1.08 -7.53
CA VAL A 492 -20.06 -2.25 -6.66
C VAL A 492 -21.42 -2.94 -6.88
N LYS A 493 -22.23 -2.47 -7.84
CA LYS A 493 -23.54 -3.09 -8.15
C LYS A 493 -23.39 -4.52 -8.65
N ASP A 494 -22.34 -4.84 -9.39
CA ASP A 494 -22.07 -6.19 -9.86
C ASP A 494 -21.79 -7.16 -8.68
N ASP A 495 -21.08 -6.71 -7.64
CA ASP A 495 -20.84 -7.48 -6.42
C ASP A 495 -22.18 -7.73 -5.68
N ALA A 496 -23.03 -6.70 -5.51
CA ALA A 496 -24.35 -6.85 -4.88
C ALA A 496 -25.27 -7.80 -5.65
N ILE A 497 -25.23 -7.77 -7.00
CA ILE A 497 -25.96 -8.75 -7.83
C ILE A 497 -25.39 -10.15 -7.62
N GLY A 498 -24.08 -10.29 -7.49
CA GLY A 498 -23.41 -11.54 -7.15
C GLY A 498 -23.87 -12.09 -5.80
N TRP A 499 -23.93 -11.25 -4.77
CA TRP A 499 -24.42 -11.66 -3.45
C TRP A 499 -25.89 -12.08 -3.49
N LEU A 500 -26.74 -11.33 -4.20
CA LEU A 500 -28.13 -11.71 -4.41
C LEU A 500 -28.24 -13.08 -5.08
N LYS A 501 -27.47 -13.33 -6.14
CA LYS A 501 -27.41 -14.62 -6.83
C LYS A 501 -27.05 -15.76 -5.87
N GLN A 502 -26.04 -15.55 -5.02
CA GLN A 502 -25.60 -16.56 -4.04
C GLN A 502 -26.71 -16.85 -3.00
N GLU A 503 -27.41 -15.81 -2.48
CA GLU A 503 -28.53 -15.98 -1.55
C GLU A 503 -29.71 -16.75 -2.18
N ILE A 504 -30.03 -16.46 -3.44
CA ILE A 504 -31.09 -17.20 -4.18
C ILE A 504 -30.70 -18.67 -4.36
N LEU A 505 -29.47 -18.95 -4.84
CA LEU A 505 -28.99 -20.30 -5.07
C LEU A 505 -28.88 -21.10 -3.78
N LYS A 506 -28.36 -20.47 -2.70
CA LYS A 506 -28.30 -21.09 -1.37
C LYS A 506 -29.71 -21.40 -0.83
N GLY A 507 -30.63 -20.45 -0.99
CA GLY A 507 -32.02 -20.65 -0.61
C GLY A 507 -32.70 -21.80 -1.37
N ALA A 508 -32.44 -21.94 -2.67
CA ALA A 508 -32.99 -23.02 -3.47
C ALA A 508 -32.49 -24.43 -3.07
N SER A 509 -31.30 -24.47 -2.45
CA SER A 509 -30.72 -25.73 -1.96
C SER A 509 -31.16 -26.12 -0.56
N GLN A 510 -31.86 -25.24 0.15
CA GLN A 510 -32.32 -25.44 1.55
C GLN A 510 -33.81 -25.62 1.60
N PRO A 511 -34.34 -26.51 2.49
CA PRO A 511 -35.78 -26.74 2.61
C PRO A 511 -36.50 -25.63 3.38
N GLU A 512 -35.77 -24.72 4.04
CA GLU A 512 -36.34 -23.65 4.85
C GLU A 512 -36.86 -22.49 4.00
N PRO A 513 -37.97 -21.82 4.41
CA PRO A 513 -38.48 -20.67 3.68
C PRO A 513 -37.48 -19.52 3.71
N ASN A 514 -37.05 -19.06 2.52
CA ASN A 514 -36.09 -18.00 2.35
C ASN A 514 -36.73 -16.78 1.68
N ILE A 515 -36.52 -15.59 2.25
CA ILE A 515 -37.07 -14.34 1.72
C ILE A 515 -36.60 -14.04 0.30
N PHE A 516 -35.39 -14.46 -0.07
CA PHE A 516 -34.82 -14.26 -1.40
C PHE A 516 -35.54 -15.10 -2.50
N LEU A 517 -36.29 -16.12 -2.11
CA LEU A 517 -37.14 -16.91 -3.01
C LEU A 517 -38.63 -16.50 -2.95
N ASN A 518 -38.95 -15.48 -2.15
CA ASN A 518 -40.30 -14.96 -2.06
C ASN A 518 -40.57 -13.95 -3.18
N PRO A 519 -41.61 -14.17 -4.03
CA PRO A 519 -41.87 -13.31 -5.19
C PRO A 519 -42.15 -11.85 -4.82
N HIS A 520 -42.73 -11.57 -3.66
CA HIS A 520 -43.01 -10.18 -3.22
C HIS A 520 -41.72 -9.43 -2.83
N TYR A 521 -40.77 -10.08 -2.16
CA TYR A 521 -39.45 -9.49 -1.89
C TYR A 521 -38.67 -9.31 -3.18
N PHE A 522 -38.72 -10.29 -4.08
CA PHE A 522 -38.05 -10.19 -5.39
C PHE A 522 -38.65 -9.05 -6.23
N SER A 523 -39.96 -8.78 -6.17
CA SER A 523 -40.62 -7.67 -6.84
C SER A 523 -40.13 -6.29 -6.37
N VAL A 524 -39.60 -6.16 -5.15
CA VAL A 524 -39.00 -4.92 -4.65
C VAL A 524 -37.62 -4.67 -5.30
N ILE A 525 -36.82 -5.73 -5.48
CA ILE A 525 -35.47 -5.63 -6.07
C ILE A 525 -35.52 -5.62 -7.60
N PHE A 526 -36.49 -6.27 -8.21
CA PHE A 526 -36.58 -6.46 -9.65
C PHE A 526 -36.41 -5.19 -10.48
N PRO A 527 -37.10 -4.08 -10.16
CA PRO A 527 -36.92 -2.82 -10.88
C PRO A 527 -35.52 -2.20 -10.71
N LEU A 528 -34.82 -2.51 -9.60
CA LEU A 528 -33.47 -2.00 -9.35
C LEU A 528 -32.42 -2.74 -10.20
N LEU A 529 -32.71 -4.00 -10.53
CA LEU A 529 -31.86 -4.85 -11.38
C LEU A 529 -32.10 -4.61 -12.87
N PHE A 530 -33.38 -4.48 -13.27
CA PHE A 530 -33.84 -4.59 -14.64
C PHE A 530 -34.59 -3.32 -15.13
N ASN A 531 -34.12 -2.15 -14.70
CA ASN A 531 -34.62 -0.87 -15.21
C ASN A 531 -33.55 -0.17 -16.03
N SER A 532 -33.83 0.02 -17.30
CA SER A 532 -32.92 0.67 -18.22
C SER A 532 -32.95 2.20 -18.14
N SER A 533 -33.92 2.82 -17.50
CA SER A 533 -34.03 4.29 -17.44
C SER A 533 -32.85 4.96 -16.74
N SER A 534 -32.20 4.24 -15.79
CA SER A 534 -30.94 4.68 -15.18
C SER A 534 -29.69 4.25 -15.96
N LEU A 535 -29.81 3.20 -16.78
CA LEU A 535 -28.75 2.60 -17.56
C LEU A 535 -28.66 3.20 -18.97
N LEU A 536 -29.82 3.49 -19.57
CA LEU A 536 -29.92 4.08 -20.89
C LEU A 536 -29.84 5.60 -20.77
N LEU A 537 -28.67 6.10 -20.91
CA LEU A 537 -28.45 7.44 -21.36
C LEU A 537 -29.20 7.63 -22.68
N ASN A 538 -29.73 8.83 -22.91
CA ASN A 538 -30.37 9.19 -24.16
C ASN A 538 -29.38 8.95 -25.32
N VAL A 539 -29.35 7.72 -25.84
CA VAL A 539 -28.51 7.31 -26.99
C VAL A 539 -28.72 8.18 -28.19
N SER A 540 -29.90 8.79 -28.26
CA SER A 540 -30.27 9.73 -29.32
C SER A 540 -29.52 11.06 -29.27
N SER A 541 -28.93 11.46 -28.15
CA SER A 541 -28.26 12.76 -28.03
C SER A 541 -26.73 12.68 -28.10
N ASP A 542 -26.09 11.64 -27.53
CA ASP A 542 -24.63 11.46 -27.54
C ASP A 542 -24.22 9.98 -27.44
N LEU A 543 -23.97 9.38 -28.59
CA LEU A 543 -23.55 7.98 -28.70
C LEU A 543 -22.18 7.72 -28.05
N VAL A 544 -21.27 8.69 -28.18
CA VAL A 544 -19.89 8.54 -27.67
C VAL A 544 -19.88 8.57 -26.13
N ALA A 545 -20.57 9.53 -25.52
CA ALA A 545 -20.69 9.60 -24.07
C ALA A 545 -21.39 8.36 -23.49
N SER A 546 -22.43 7.86 -24.20
CA SER A 546 -23.12 6.62 -23.82
C SER A 546 -22.20 5.41 -23.87
N TRP A 547 -21.37 5.30 -24.89
CA TRP A 547 -20.40 4.21 -25.03
C TRP A 547 -19.31 4.29 -23.94
N ILE A 548 -18.77 5.48 -23.66
CA ILE A 548 -17.77 5.68 -22.60
C ILE A 548 -18.34 5.25 -21.25
N LYS A 549 -19.53 5.73 -20.87
CA LYS A 549 -20.17 5.36 -19.60
C LYS A 549 -20.49 3.87 -19.55
N PHE A 550 -20.97 3.28 -20.65
CA PHE A 550 -21.23 1.86 -20.75
C PHE A 550 -19.93 1.06 -20.52
N SER A 551 -18.87 1.38 -21.25
CA SER A 551 -17.61 0.64 -21.21
C SER A 551 -16.85 0.78 -19.90
N GLN A 552 -16.88 1.95 -19.28
CA GLN A 552 -16.12 2.21 -18.06
C GLN A 552 -16.86 1.82 -16.77
N THR A 553 -18.20 1.96 -16.76
CA THR A 553 -18.93 1.91 -15.47
C THR A 553 -20.06 0.87 -15.47
N LEU A 554 -20.85 0.76 -16.54
CA LEU A 554 -22.12 0.02 -16.50
C LEU A 554 -21.97 -1.46 -16.87
N THR A 555 -21.00 -1.81 -17.68
CA THR A 555 -20.83 -3.19 -18.21
C THR A 555 -20.80 -4.27 -17.12
N PRO A 556 -20.06 -4.14 -16.01
CA PRO A 556 -20.02 -5.19 -14.99
C PRO A 556 -21.40 -5.47 -14.40
N ALA A 557 -22.14 -4.42 -14.02
CA ALA A 557 -23.47 -4.56 -13.43
C ALA A 557 -24.50 -5.11 -14.43
N ILE A 558 -24.47 -4.63 -15.69
CA ILE A 558 -25.35 -5.14 -16.76
C ILE A 558 -25.06 -6.62 -17.03
N HIS A 559 -23.80 -6.97 -17.18
CA HIS A 559 -23.40 -8.36 -17.41
C HIS A 559 -23.81 -9.27 -16.25
N ALA A 560 -23.63 -8.82 -15.01
CA ALA A 560 -24.09 -9.54 -13.81
C ALA A 560 -25.62 -9.73 -13.80
N ALA A 561 -26.38 -8.67 -14.14
CA ALA A 561 -27.84 -8.73 -14.20
C ALA A 561 -28.35 -9.67 -15.31
N VAL A 562 -27.77 -9.62 -16.50
CA VAL A 562 -28.08 -10.54 -17.62
C VAL A 562 -27.82 -11.99 -17.21
N ASN A 563 -26.66 -12.25 -16.61
CA ASN A 563 -26.31 -13.59 -16.13
C ASN A 563 -27.19 -14.06 -14.97
N LEU A 564 -27.60 -13.17 -14.06
CA LEU A 564 -28.55 -13.52 -13.02
C LEU A 564 -29.87 -13.94 -13.64
N TYR A 565 -30.43 -13.14 -14.55
CA TYR A 565 -31.71 -13.46 -15.19
C TYR A 565 -31.65 -14.76 -15.99
N TYR A 566 -30.52 -14.99 -16.71
CA TYR A 566 -30.28 -16.26 -17.41
C TYR A 566 -30.37 -17.47 -16.47
N VAL A 567 -29.73 -17.40 -15.28
CA VAL A 567 -29.77 -18.49 -14.28
C VAL A 567 -31.18 -18.70 -13.75
N LEU A 568 -31.91 -17.60 -13.47
CA LEU A 568 -33.27 -17.66 -12.96
C LEU A 568 -34.27 -18.29 -13.95
N VAL A 569 -34.13 -17.94 -15.25
CA VAL A 569 -35.00 -18.48 -16.31
C VAL A 569 -34.64 -19.92 -16.66
N SER A 570 -33.37 -20.27 -16.67
CA SER A 570 -32.90 -21.62 -16.98
C SER A 570 -33.34 -22.67 -15.96
N SER A 571 -33.61 -22.26 -14.72
CA SER A 571 -34.09 -23.17 -13.65
C SER A 571 -35.63 -23.15 -13.55
N PRO A 572 -36.35 -24.26 -13.91
CA PRO A 572 -37.80 -24.32 -13.79
C PRO A 572 -38.30 -24.06 -12.37
N GLN A 573 -37.56 -24.52 -11.35
CA GLN A 573 -37.89 -24.31 -9.95
C GLN A 573 -37.82 -22.84 -9.56
N LEU A 574 -36.74 -22.14 -9.86
CA LEU A 574 -36.55 -20.73 -9.54
C LEU A 574 -37.57 -19.87 -10.29
N ARG A 575 -37.82 -20.17 -11.56
CA ARG A 575 -38.78 -19.48 -12.40
C ARG A 575 -40.18 -19.54 -11.80
N ALA A 576 -40.63 -20.72 -11.37
CA ALA A 576 -41.96 -20.91 -10.73
C ALA A 576 -42.02 -20.23 -9.37
N GLN A 577 -41.01 -20.37 -8.51
CA GLN A 577 -40.97 -19.76 -7.17
C GLN A 577 -40.98 -18.23 -7.22
N LEU A 578 -40.24 -17.63 -8.12
CA LEU A 578 -40.14 -16.18 -8.28
C LEU A 578 -41.20 -15.61 -9.23
N GLN A 579 -42.07 -16.46 -9.80
CA GLN A 579 -43.15 -16.08 -10.72
C GLN A 579 -42.67 -15.20 -11.90
N LEU A 580 -41.54 -15.59 -12.52
CA LEU A 580 -40.90 -14.77 -13.55
C LEU A 580 -41.76 -14.57 -14.80
N GLU A 581 -42.72 -15.43 -15.07
CA GLU A 581 -43.69 -15.31 -16.17
C GLU A 581 -44.49 -14.00 -16.04
N LYS A 582 -44.87 -13.60 -14.81
CA LYS A 582 -45.62 -12.35 -14.57
C LYS A 582 -44.77 -11.09 -14.78
N SER A 583 -43.45 -11.18 -14.60
CA SER A 583 -42.55 -10.03 -14.72
C SER A 583 -41.80 -9.97 -16.08
N TYR A 584 -42.01 -10.98 -16.97
CA TYR A 584 -41.27 -11.08 -18.23
C TYR A 584 -41.52 -9.90 -19.16
N ILE A 585 -42.75 -9.41 -19.29
CA ILE A 585 -43.10 -8.28 -20.17
C ILE A 585 -42.38 -7.04 -19.69
N TYR A 586 -42.37 -6.77 -18.37
CA TYR A 586 -41.61 -5.66 -17.79
C TYR A 586 -40.12 -5.81 -18.09
N PHE A 587 -39.55 -6.99 -17.90
CA PHE A 587 -38.14 -7.26 -18.19
C PHE A 587 -37.80 -7.00 -19.66
N ARG A 588 -38.60 -7.48 -20.59
CA ARG A 588 -38.41 -7.29 -22.01
C ARG A 588 -38.43 -5.80 -22.37
N ASP A 589 -39.52 -5.10 -21.98
CA ASP A 589 -39.75 -3.73 -22.39
C ASP A 589 -38.83 -2.71 -21.70
N GLN A 590 -38.47 -2.93 -20.44
CA GLN A 590 -37.70 -2.00 -19.64
C GLN A 590 -36.19 -2.30 -19.63
N PHE A 591 -35.77 -3.50 -19.99
CA PHE A 591 -34.36 -3.88 -19.92
C PHE A 591 -33.84 -4.55 -21.20
N LEU A 592 -34.47 -5.65 -21.66
CA LEU A 592 -33.92 -6.47 -22.73
C LEU A 592 -33.90 -5.73 -24.08
N ASP A 593 -35.07 -5.19 -24.53
CA ASP A 593 -35.18 -4.50 -25.83
C ASP A 593 -34.38 -3.19 -25.88
N PRO A 594 -34.40 -2.33 -24.84
CA PRO A 594 -33.52 -1.18 -24.75
C PRO A 594 -32.03 -1.53 -24.78
N LEU A 595 -31.59 -2.55 -24.04
CA LEU A 595 -30.19 -2.96 -24.02
C LEU A 595 -29.74 -3.52 -25.37
N ARG A 596 -30.62 -4.31 -26.03
CA ARG A 596 -30.39 -4.79 -27.41
C ARG A 596 -30.24 -3.66 -28.40
N SER A 597 -31.10 -2.63 -28.27
CA SER A 597 -31.05 -1.44 -29.13
C SER A 597 -29.75 -0.66 -28.93
N LEU A 598 -29.31 -0.52 -27.69
CA LEU A 598 -28.05 0.14 -27.32
C LEU A 598 -26.84 -0.60 -27.91
N ILE A 599 -26.75 -1.90 -27.73
CA ILE A 599 -25.66 -2.73 -28.26
C ILE A 599 -25.60 -2.63 -29.78
N ARG A 600 -26.75 -2.73 -30.47
CA ARG A 600 -26.84 -2.57 -31.93
C ARG A 600 -26.41 -1.17 -32.40
N ALA A 601 -26.71 -0.13 -31.63
CA ALA A 601 -26.27 1.22 -31.94
C ALA A 601 -24.75 1.35 -31.90
N PHE A 602 -24.09 0.75 -30.89
CA PHE A 602 -22.63 0.72 -30.81
C PHE A 602 -22.00 -0.10 -31.92
N GLU A 603 -22.54 -1.27 -32.24
CA GLU A 603 -22.04 -2.15 -33.30
C GLU A 603 -22.22 -1.51 -34.68
N SER A 604 -23.33 -0.82 -34.92
CA SER A 604 -23.63 -0.16 -36.20
C SER A 604 -22.79 1.11 -36.47
N ASP A 605 -22.28 1.77 -35.43
CA ASP A 605 -21.39 2.94 -35.58
C ASP A 605 -19.99 2.55 -36.09
N LEU A 606 -19.59 1.29 -35.98
CA LEU A 606 -18.28 0.85 -36.41
C LEU A 606 -18.11 0.97 -37.96
N PRO A 607 -16.98 1.51 -38.46
CA PRO A 607 -16.72 1.64 -39.90
C PRO A 607 -16.81 0.30 -40.64
N LYS A 608 -16.37 -0.79 -40.01
CA LYS A 608 -16.45 -2.17 -40.59
C LYS A 608 -17.90 -2.63 -40.84
N ASN A 609 -18.88 -2.03 -40.15
CA ASN A 609 -20.29 -2.30 -40.28
C ASN A 609 -21.01 -1.25 -41.14
N GLY A 610 -20.26 -0.30 -41.72
CA GLY A 610 -20.81 0.79 -42.55
C GLY A 610 -21.26 2.02 -41.79
N GLY A 611 -20.87 2.15 -40.50
CA GLY A 611 -21.18 3.30 -39.68
C GLY A 611 -20.21 4.48 -39.80
N ASP A 612 -20.55 5.60 -39.20
CA ASP A 612 -19.76 6.84 -39.23
C ASP A 612 -18.45 6.79 -38.42
N GLY A 613 -18.28 5.80 -37.57
CA GLY A 613 -17.08 5.63 -36.70
C GLY A 613 -16.93 6.73 -35.66
N ARG A 614 -18.02 7.32 -35.19
CA ARG A 614 -18.01 8.44 -34.22
C ARG A 614 -17.27 8.06 -32.93
N ILE A 615 -17.50 6.86 -32.41
CA ILE A 615 -16.83 6.34 -31.23
C ILE A 615 -15.32 6.23 -31.50
N GLN A 616 -14.94 5.56 -32.62
CA GLN A 616 -13.55 5.37 -32.99
C GLN A 616 -12.80 6.70 -33.19
N ASN A 617 -13.44 7.65 -33.85
CA ASN A 617 -12.86 8.98 -34.10
C ASN A 617 -12.66 9.80 -32.81
N SER A 618 -13.50 9.56 -31.79
CA SER A 618 -13.45 10.32 -30.53
C SER A 618 -12.45 9.73 -29.51
N VAL A 619 -12.34 8.39 -29.42
CA VAL A 619 -11.53 7.73 -28.39
C VAL A 619 -10.24 7.11 -28.93
N GLY A 620 -10.06 7.07 -30.24
CA GLY A 620 -8.97 6.38 -30.93
C GLY A 620 -9.28 4.92 -31.26
N GLU A 621 -8.61 4.40 -32.30
CA GLU A 621 -8.89 3.07 -32.85
C GLU A 621 -8.62 1.95 -31.84
N GLU A 622 -7.46 1.96 -31.18
CA GLU A 622 -7.08 0.92 -30.23
C GLU A 622 -8.01 0.85 -29.02
N VAL A 623 -8.36 2.02 -28.44
CA VAL A 623 -9.27 2.10 -27.29
C VAL A 623 -10.67 1.65 -27.68
N CYS A 624 -11.14 2.03 -28.88
CA CYS A 624 -12.43 1.60 -29.41
C CYS A 624 -12.44 0.07 -29.61
N GLN A 625 -11.45 -0.51 -30.28
CA GLN A 625 -11.38 -1.95 -30.51
C GLN A 625 -11.33 -2.74 -29.20
N LEU A 626 -10.50 -2.32 -28.24
CA LEU A 626 -10.39 -2.95 -26.94
C LEU A 626 -11.69 -2.86 -26.13
N GLY A 627 -12.31 -1.68 -26.10
CA GLY A 627 -13.60 -1.45 -25.43
C GLY A 627 -14.72 -2.28 -26.07
N MET A 628 -14.82 -2.30 -27.40
CA MET A 628 -15.81 -3.12 -28.10
C MET A 628 -15.63 -4.62 -27.79
N ALA A 629 -14.40 -5.11 -27.79
CA ALA A 629 -14.12 -6.54 -27.52
C ALA A 629 -14.38 -6.92 -26.04
N ARG A 630 -13.99 -6.07 -25.09
CA ARG A 630 -14.07 -6.40 -23.66
C ARG A 630 -15.43 -6.07 -23.02
N THR A 631 -16.21 -5.20 -23.62
CA THR A 631 -17.50 -4.75 -23.05
C THR A 631 -18.67 -5.10 -23.95
N VAL A 632 -18.78 -4.48 -25.13
CA VAL A 632 -19.93 -4.65 -26.02
C VAL A 632 -20.09 -6.10 -26.48
N ALA A 633 -19.01 -6.74 -26.95
CA ALA A 633 -19.08 -8.12 -27.42
C ALA A 633 -19.41 -9.12 -26.29
N VAL A 634 -18.91 -8.89 -25.10
CA VAL A 634 -19.19 -9.75 -23.92
C VAL A 634 -20.67 -9.67 -23.55
N VAL A 635 -21.24 -8.47 -23.48
CA VAL A 635 -22.66 -8.28 -23.16
C VAL A 635 -23.55 -8.75 -24.32
N SER A 636 -23.16 -8.50 -25.58
CA SER A 636 -23.86 -9.01 -26.78
C SER A 636 -23.97 -10.52 -26.77
N HIS A 637 -22.88 -11.22 -26.44
CA HIS A 637 -22.87 -12.68 -26.32
C HIS A 637 -23.78 -13.19 -25.20
N ALA A 638 -23.69 -12.56 -24.01
CA ALA A 638 -24.55 -12.91 -22.87
C ALA A 638 -26.03 -12.69 -23.17
N LEU A 639 -26.35 -11.59 -23.88
CA LEU A 639 -27.70 -11.30 -24.36
C LEU A 639 -28.21 -12.36 -25.33
N SER A 640 -27.42 -12.73 -26.35
CA SER A 640 -27.81 -13.78 -27.30
C SER A 640 -28.15 -15.09 -26.61
N LYS A 641 -27.33 -15.50 -25.61
CA LYS A 641 -27.60 -16.70 -24.82
C LYS A 641 -28.88 -16.59 -23.99
N LEU A 642 -29.13 -15.42 -23.43
CA LEU A 642 -30.37 -15.16 -22.70
C LEU A 642 -31.59 -15.19 -23.63
N GLU A 643 -31.50 -14.60 -24.81
CA GLU A 643 -32.57 -14.58 -25.80
C GLU A 643 -32.96 -15.97 -26.27
N ASP A 644 -31.96 -16.85 -26.51
CA ASP A 644 -32.20 -18.24 -26.86
C ASP A 644 -33.08 -18.94 -25.82
N VAL A 645 -32.72 -18.82 -24.53
CA VAL A 645 -33.49 -19.45 -23.43
C VAL A 645 -34.85 -18.81 -23.23
N VAL A 646 -34.93 -17.48 -23.30
CA VAL A 646 -36.19 -16.74 -23.14
C VAL A 646 -37.18 -17.10 -24.25
N SER A 647 -36.70 -17.22 -25.50
CA SER A 647 -37.55 -17.62 -26.63
C SER A 647 -38.10 -19.07 -26.53
N GLU A 648 -37.35 -19.96 -25.90
CA GLU A 648 -37.80 -21.32 -25.65
C GLU A 648 -38.84 -21.40 -24.51
N VAL A 649 -38.60 -20.62 -23.44
CA VAL A 649 -39.34 -20.73 -22.17
C VAL A 649 -40.64 -19.95 -22.19
N PHE A 650 -40.64 -18.73 -22.77
CA PHE A 650 -41.80 -17.83 -22.73
C PHE A 650 -42.57 -17.80 -24.06
N VAL A 651 -42.58 -18.90 -24.79
CA VAL A 651 -43.41 -19.05 -26.01
C VAL A 651 -44.87 -18.78 -25.71
N GLY A 652 -45.46 -17.73 -26.26
CA GLY A 652 -46.87 -17.36 -26.08
C GLY A 652 -47.20 -16.55 -24.84
N ALA A 653 -46.20 -16.13 -24.03
CA ALA A 653 -46.41 -15.29 -22.84
C ALA A 653 -46.93 -13.86 -23.14
N ASP A 654 -46.99 -13.46 -24.41
CA ASP A 654 -47.53 -12.15 -24.82
C ASP A 654 -49.07 -12.03 -24.68
N ALA A 655 -49.74 -13.11 -24.31
CA ALA A 655 -51.21 -13.13 -24.34
C ALA A 655 -51.92 -12.83 -23.01
N GLU A 656 -51.27 -12.92 -21.86
CA GLU A 656 -51.92 -12.73 -20.55
C GLU A 656 -51.06 -11.91 -19.59
N PHE A 657 -51.00 -10.60 -19.80
CA PHE A 657 -50.60 -9.68 -18.71
C PHE A 657 -51.73 -9.64 -17.69
N GLN A 658 -51.60 -10.37 -16.58
CA GLN A 658 -52.44 -10.22 -15.42
C GLN A 658 -51.94 -9.04 -14.59
N GLU A 659 -52.73 -7.98 -14.50
CA GLU A 659 -52.45 -6.91 -13.56
C GLU A 659 -52.32 -7.46 -12.15
N PRO A 660 -51.29 -7.07 -11.38
CA PRO A 660 -51.14 -7.55 -10.01
C PRO A 660 -52.35 -7.17 -9.16
N SER A 661 -52.79 -8.07 -8.28
CA SER A 661 -53.90 -7.79 -7.41
C SER A 661 -53.61 -6.62 -6.46
N THR A 662 -54.67 -5.92 -6.03
CA THR A 662 -54.51 -4.82 -5.06
C THR A 662 -53.89 -5.29 -3.75
N GLU A 663 -54.08 -6.55 -3.38
CA GLU A 663 -53.47 -7.18 -2.19
C GLU A 663 -51.95 -7.41 -2.40
N ASP A 664 -51.53 -7.84 -3.59
CA ASP A 664 -50.11 -8.04 -3.92
C ASP A 664 -49.37 -6.69 -3.94
N ILE A 665 -49.99 -5.65 -4.50
CA ILE A 665 -49.44 -4.30 -4.50
C ILE A 665 -49.26 -3.80 -3.07
N ALA A 666 -50.29 -3.92 -2.22
CA ALA A 666 -50.22 -3.48 -0.83
C ALA A 666 -49.14 -4.26 -0.02
N ARG A 667 -48.95 -5.53 -0.36
CA ARG A 667 -47.92 -6.37 0.27
C ARG A 667 -46.51 -5.97 -0.15
N VAL A 668 -46.31 -5.73 -1.42
CA VAL A 668 -45.00 -5.23 -1.97
C VAL A 668 -44.68 -3.87 -1.37
N ASP A 669 -45.66 -2.95 -1.26
CA ASP A 669 -45.42 -1.63 -0.66
C ASP A 669 -45.08 -1.70 0.82
N ARG A 670 -45.65 -2.63 1.56
CA ARG A 670 -45.30 -2.89 2.95
C ARG A 670 -43.87 -3.40 3.06
N ILE A 671 -43.48 -4.37 2.24
CA ILE A 671 -42.11 -4.90 2.20
C ILE A 671 -41.11 -3.80 1.78
N ARG A 672 -41.50 -2.96 0.84
CA ARG A 672 -40.67 -1.82 0.40
C ARG A 672 -40.38 -0.88 1.57
N LYS A 673 -41.36 -0.54 2.39
CA LYS A 673 -41.22 0.28 3.60
C LYS A 673 -40.40 -0.43 4.69
N GLU A 674 -40.67 -1.72 4.93
CA GLU A 674 -39.95 -2.52 5.92
C GLU A 674 -38.46 -2.66 5.56
N THR A 675 -38.14 -2.74 4.28
CA THR A 675 -36.79 -2.95 3.77
C THR A 675 -36.09 -1.66 3.34
N GLU A 676 -36.65 -0.47 3.61
CA GLU A 676 -35.96 0.79 3.42
C GLU A 676 -34.61 0.80 4.16
N PRO A 677 -33.54 1.28 3.49
CA PRO A 677 -32.18 1.21 4.01
C PRO A 677 -31.95 2.03 5.29
#